data_8f8dd2e82d970f25015c837dd44655d0
#
_entry.id   8f8dd2e82d970f25015c837dd44655d0
#
_cell.length_a   1.000
_cell.length_b   1.000
_cell.length_c   1.000
_cell.angle_alpha   90.00
_cell.angle_beta   90.00
_cell.angle_gamma   90.00
#
_symmetry.space_group_name_H-M   'P 1'
#
loop_
_entity.id
_entity.type
_entity.pdbx_description
1 polymer ?
#
loop_
_entity_poly.entity_id
_entity_poly.type
_entity_poly.pdbx_seq_one_letter_code
_entity_poly.pdbx_strand_id
1 'polypeptide(L)'
;MQTGILHDIRIVDLSDGIAGPTATMVLAEAGADVVLVEPPGGVTTRSLPGFKTWNRSKQSVVLDVHEAVGRERLDSLLAGADVLVHSLSPTKARELGLDDASLAATHPHLIACSVLAWPANHPDAELPVDDLLALARMGVLDEQQGLREGPIYVRFPLGSWGAVWLAAMGIVARLIVRGRTGSAGPVHTSLVQGALIPMMMHWSRAETPSDALRIGMPKGNMQASLFECSDGRWVHAMQPAPWGTPLMDEVLAELGPEAVEEGAAIGATGLWGDMTLVRKAFLRRPAQAWLDNAWANDRPAQGAFEVGAILGDEQARINRYVIELDDPEAGRITVPGLPLTVDPPTQVRGPAPALGQHQDVAGADWGPREAPEAAAASQRYPLAGLKVLDFGNYLAGPLGPMLLADLGADVIKVEATTGDPMRWGDWPFAGCQRGKRTIAVDLKSPDSRPVLEALVRWADVVHHNLRMPAARRLGLDSASLRRINPDLVFCHTSSYGPQGPRADWPGYDQLFQSSCGWEVAGAGEGNRPMWHRFGFMDHQCAMSSVVSTLLAVYERDRTGRAIDVAGSLLGPGVLTTSETYLQADGTLAPMVQLDHDQMVTTPGARLLICSDAWIAVAAHRDDQVARLCEVLGVADPDALPKAAADRASGELLDALAAANVPAELVRLDNKNAFFDDPANKEIGLVVSYQHGAWGRLEQPGAMWDFGDLDTRFDYAPPLLGEHTVEVLREIGFDQAGVDGLLAAQVVKTA
;
A
#
# COMPACT_ATOMS: atom_id res chain seq x y z
N MET A 1 18.21 -27.30 2.40
CA MET A 1 16.86 -27.22 3.00
C MET A 1 16.30 -25.90 2.59
N GLN A 2 15.11 -25.86 1.98
CA GLN A 2 14.42 -24.60 1.74
C GLN A 2 14.13 -23.97 3.10
N THR A 3 14.59 -22.75 3.31
CA THR A 3 14.40 -21.98 4.55
C THR A 3 13.46 -20.82 4.24
N GLY A 4 12.35 -20.71 4.95
CA GLY A 4 11.35 -19.66 4.78
C GLY A 4 10.01 -20.10 5.37
N ILE A 5 9.17 -19.16 5.74
CA ILE A 5 7.85 -19.44 6.35
C ILE A 5 6.97 -20.26 5.37
N LEU A 6 7.06 -19.97 4.08
CA LEU A 6 6.26 -20.61 3.02
C LEU A 6 7.01 -21.69 2.27
N HIS A 7 8.02 -22.36 2.88
CA HIS A 7 8.93 -23.29 2.20
C HIS A 7 8.26 -24.52 1.57
N ASP A 8 7.04 -24.83 1.93
CA ASP A 8 6.23 -25.94 1.42
C ASP A 8 5.11 -25.50 0.46
N ILE A 9 5.00 -24.20 0.19
CA ILE A 9 3.98 -23.62 -0.68
C ILE A 9 4.52 -23.51 -2.12
N ARG A 10 3.70 -23.94 -3.09
CA ARG A 10 4.00 -23.96 -4.53
C ARG A 10 3.01 -23.04 -5.24
N ILE A 11 3.51 -22.13 -6.06
CA ILE A 11 2.71 -21.11 -6.73
C ILE A 11 2.93 -21.18 -8.24
N VAL A 12 1.85 -21.23 -9.00
CA VAL A 12 1.83 -20.97 -10.43
C VAL A 12 1.45 -19.53 -10.66
N ASP A 13 2.30 -18.78 -11.34
CA ASP A 13 2.10 -17.36 -11.65
C ASP A 13 1.85 -17.18 -13.15
N LEU A 14 0.61 -16.87 -13.52
CA LEU A 14 0.13 -16.52 -14.87
C LEU A 14 -0.18 -15.03 -14.99
N SER A 15 0.36 -14.20 -14.09
CA SER A 15 0.06 -12.78 -14.08
C SER A 15 1.06 -11.96 -14.91
N ASP A 16 0.61 -10.81 -15.37
CA ASP A 16 1.43 -9.80 -16.05
C ASP A 16 1.24 -8.44 -15.36
N GLY A 17 2.06 -7.46 -15.70
CA GLY A 17 2.06 -6.14 -15.07
C GLY A 17 2.94 -6.09 -13.82
N ILE A 18 2.59 -5.21 -12.87
CA ILE A 18 3.35 -5.00 -11.62
C ILE A 18 2.76 -5.82 -10.48
N ALA A 19 1.44 -5.83 -10.34
CA ALA A 19 0.77 -6.26 -9.12
C ALA A 19 0.91 -7.77 -8.83
N GLY A 20 0.45 -8.63 -9.73
CA GLY A 20 0.54 -10.08 -9.57
C GLY A 20 1.99 -10.58 -9.47
N PRO A 21 2.87 -10.22 -10.43
CA PRO A 21 4.27 -10.64 -10.38
C PRO A 21 5.01 -10.19 -9.11
N THR A 22 4.77 -8.97 -8.63
CA THR A 22 5.41 -8.51 -7.39
C THR A 22 4.83 -9.22 -6.16
N ALA A 23 3.52 -9.49 -6.11
CA ALA A 23 2.92 -10.25 -5.01
C ALA A 23 3.50 -11.67 -4.92
N THR A 24 3.66 -12.36 -6.06
CA THR A 24 4.27 -13.70 -6.08
C THR A 24 5.78 -13.67 -5.77
N MET A 25 6.49 -12.60 -6.13
CA MET A 25 7.88 -12.37 -5.71
C MET A 25 7.98 -12.20 -4.19
N VAL A 26 7.06 -11.45 -3.56
CA VAL A 26 6.97 -11.32 -2.09
C VAL A 26 6.84 -12.68 -1.43
N LEU A 27 5.95 -13.54 -1.95
CA LEU A 27 5.73 -14.89 -1.44
C LEU A 27 6.92 -15.83 -1.73
N ALA A 28 7.58 -15.66 -2.89
CA ALA A 28 8.80 -16.39 -3.22
C ALA A 28 9.93 -16.14 -2.22
N GLU A 29 10.16 -14.86 -1.87
CA GLU A 29 11.20 -14.52 -0.90
C GLU A 29 10.81 -14.87 0.55
N ALA A 30 9.52 -15.02 0.84
CA ALA A 30 9.02 -15.60 2.10
C ALA A 30 9.14 -17.14 2.15
N GLY A 31 9.57 -17.78 1.06
CA GLY A 31 9.87 -19.22 1.02
C GLY A 31 9.15 -20.01 -0.07
N ALA A 32 8.06 -19.51 -0.67
CA ALA A 32 7.26 -20.28 -1.64
C ALA A 32 8.05 -20.61 -2.92
N ASP A 33 7.84 -21.77 -3.51
CA ASP A 33 8.38 -22.14 -4.81
C ASP A 33 7.46 -21.63 -5.92
N VAL A 34 7.94 -20.70 -6.76
CA VAL A 34 7.12 -19.96 -7.73
C VAL A 34 7.56 -20.25 -9.15
N VAL A 35 6.64 -20.74 -9.97
CA VAL A 35 6.80 -20.92 -11.41
C VAL A 35 6.02 -19.86 -12.16
N LEU A 36 6.74 -18.95 -12.81
CA LEU A 36 6.20 -17.97 -13.75
C LEU A 36 5.95 -18.67 -15.09
N VAL A 37 4.70 -18.72 -15.50
CA VAL A 37 4.27 -19.28 -16.78
C VAL A 37 4.05 -18.15 -17.75
N GLU A 38 4.85 -18.10 -18.81
CA GLU A 38 4.86 -17.05 -19.80
C GLU A 38 4.34 -17.52 -21.16
N PRO A 39 3.64 -16.67 -21.92
CA PRO A 39 3.29 -17.00 -23.30
C PRO A 39 4.53 -17.02 -24.20
N PRO A 40 4.44 -17.61 -25.41
CA PRO A 40 5.47 -17.44 -26.44
C PRO A 40 5.80 -15.95 -26.67
N GLY A 41 7.05 -15.57 -26.41
CA GLY A 41 7.48 -14.16 -26.48
C GLY A 41 7.60 -13.46 -25.11
N GLY A 42 7.12 -14.08 -24.02
CA GLY A 42 7.21 -13.56 -22.66
C GLY A 42 6.06 -12.64 -22.26
N VAL A 43 6.02 -12.27 -21.00
CA VAL A 43 5.09 -11.26 -20.47
C VAL A 43 5.45 -9.85 -20.97
N THR A 44 4.47 -8.96 -20.98
CA THR A 44 4.64 -7.59 -21.55
C THR A 44 5.69 -6.76 -20.81
N THR A 45 5.81 -6.98 -19.52
CA THR A 45 6.75 -6.25 -18.64
C THR A 45 8.21 -6.70 -18.75
N ARG A 46 8.49 -7.76 -19.54
CA ARG A 46 9.86 -8.31 -19.66
C ARG A 46 10.87 -7.31 -20.19
N SER A 47 10.45 -6.40 -21.05
CA SER A 47 11.28 -5.32 -21.60
C SER A 47 11.52 -4.14 -20.64
N LEU A 48 10.81 -4.09 -19.53
CA LEU A 48 10.93 -3.02 -18.54
C LEU A 48 12.04 -3.35 -17.53
N PRO A 49 12.83 -2.35 -17.08
CA PRO A 49 13.86 -2.57 -16.06
C PRO A 49 13.30 -3.16 -14.76
N GLY A 50 12.08 -2.79 -14.38
CA GLY A 50 11.40 -3.30 -13.20
C GLY A 50 11.16 -4.80 -13.18
N PHE A 51 11.12 -5.46 -14.35
CA PHE A 51 11.01 -6.92 -14.45
C PHE A 51 12.06 -7.65 -13.60
N LYS A 52 13.28 -7.08 -13.53
CA LYS A 52 14.40 -7.65 -12.76
C LYS A 52 14.14 -7.68 -11.25
N THR A 53 13.31 -6.76 -10.74
CA THR A 53 12.86 -6.77 -9.35
C THR A 53 11.60 -7.61 -9.17
N TRP A 54 10.56 -7.41 -10.02
CA TRP A 54 9.24 -8.01 -9.83
C TRP A 54 9.19 -9.52 -10.04
N ASN A 55 10.17 -10.07 -10.77
CA ASN A 55 10.23 -11.51 -11.12
C ASN A 55 11.47 -12.25 -10.59
N ARG A 56 12.28 -11.61 -9.75
CA ARG A 56 13.39 -12.30 -9.10
C ARG A 56 12.88 -13.43 -8.18
N SER A 57 13.72 -14.38 -7.88
CA SER A 57 13.42 -15.54 -7.02
C SER A 57 12.39 -16.53 -7.58
N LYS A 58 12.01 -16.42 -8.87
CA LYS A 58 11.08 -17.32 -9.57
C LYS A 58 11.79 -18.22 -10.57
N GLN A 59 11.10 -19.26 -11.00
CA GLN A 59 11.43 -20.07 -12.15
C GLN A 59 10.57 -19.65 -13.35
N SER A 60 11.07 -19.70 -14.60
CA SER A 60 10.30 -19.34 -15.80
C SER A 60 10.14 -20.55 -16.72
N VAL A 61 8.91 -20.75 -17.19
CA VAL A 61 8.55 -21.67 -18.28
C VAL A 61 7.74 -20.94 -19.35
N VAL A 62 7.92 -21.31 -20.60
CA VAL A 62 7.13 -20.80 -21.74
C VAL A 62 6.10 -21.83 -22.14
N LEU A 63 4.82 -21.49 -22.04
CA LEU A 63 3.72 -22.35 -22.43
C LEU A 63 2.76 -21.59 -23.35
N ASP A 64 2.47 -22.16 -24.53
CA ASP A 64 1.27 -21.76 -25.27
C ASP A 64 0.09 -22.53 -24.70
N VAL A 65 -0.67 -21.89 -23.84
CA VAL A 65 -1.81 -22.50 -23.16
C VAL A 65 -3.02 -22.75 -24.07
N HIS A 66 -2.98 -22.28 -25.31
CA HIS A 66 -3.96 -22.59 -26.36
C HIS A 66 -3.62 -23.89 -27.12
N GLU A 67 -2.37 -24.32 -27.06
CA GLU A 67 -1.91 -25.58 -27.64
C GLU A 67 -2.04 -26.74 -26.63
N ALA A 68 -2.39 -27.94 -27.12
CA ALA A 68 -2.65 -29.11 -26.27
C ALA A 68 -1.48 -29.45 -25.33
N VAL A 69 -0.23 -29.39 -25.83
CA VAL A 69 0.97 -29.69 -25.04
C VAL A 69 1.20 -28.65 -23.93
N GLY A 70 0.99 -27.35 -24.24
CA GLY A 70 1.12 -26.29 -23.24
C GLY A 70 0.03 -26.40 -22.18
N ARG A 71 -1.19 -26.75 -22.59
CA ARG A 71 -2.30 -26.97 -21.68
C ARG A 71 -2.06 -28.15 -20.74
N GLU A 72 -1.65 -29.30 -21.26
CA GLU A 72 -1.31 -30.49 -20.46
C GLU A 72 -0.21 -30.19 -19.43
N ARG A 73 0.81 -29.40 -19.83
CA ARG A 73 1.86 -29.00 -18.91
C ARG A 73 1.34 -28.04 -17.82
N LEU A 74 0.49 -27.08 -18.17
CA LEU A 74 -0.16 -26.20 -17.18
C LEU A 74 -0.99 -27.00 -16.18
N ASP A 75 -1.84 -27.93 -16.67
CA ASP A 75 -2.66 -28.78 -15.81
C ASP A 75 -1.80 -29.62 -14.85
N SER A 76 -0.64 -30.11 -15.32
CA SER A 76 0.33 -30.83 -14.47
C SER A 76 0.93 -29.92 -13.36
N LEU A 77 1.23 -28.67 -13.68
CA LEU A 77 1.70 -27.68 -12.67
C LEU A 77 0.60 -27.37 -11.65
N LEU A 78 -0.62 -27.12 -12.10
CA LEU A 78 -1.77 -26.81 -11.22
C LEU A 78 -2.10 -27.98 -10.29
N ALA A 79 -1.99 -29.21 -10.77
CA ALA A 79 -2.23 -30.40 -9.92
C ALA A 79 -1.24 -30.47 -8.74
N GLY A 80 -0.03 -29.93 -8.89
CA GLY A 80 1.00 -29.92 -7.85
C GLY A 80 1.12 -28.61 -7.07
N ALA A 81 0.40 -27.55 -7.47
CA ALA A 81 0.44 -26.24 -6.87
C ALA A 81 -0.47 -26.09 -5.65
N ASP A 82 -0.19 -25.11 -4.80
CA ASP A 82 -1.07 -24.66 -3.72
C ASP A 82 -1.84 -23.42 -4.10
N VAL A 83 -1.25 -22.57 -4.95
CA VAL A 83 -1.81 -21.27 -5.35
C VAL A 83 -1.64 -21.07 -6.86
N LEU A 84 -2.68 -20.54 -7.50
CA LEU A 84 -2.63 -19.96 -8.84
C LEU A 84 -2.83 -18.44 -8.70
N VAL A 85 -1.95 -17.66 -9.33
CA VAL A 85 -2.12 -16.21 -9.48
C VAL A 85 -2.23 -15.87 -10.95
N HIS A 86 -3.23 -15.07 -11.36
CA HIS A 86 -3.39 -14.66 -12.76
C HIS A 86 -3.97 -13.26 -12.90
N SER A 87 -3.79 -12.66 -14.10
CA SER A 87 -4.40 -11.39 -14.50
C SER A 87 -5.29 -11.54 -15.74
N LEU A 88 -5.81 -12.75 -15.97
CA LEU A 88 -6.73 -13.07 -17.09
C LEU A 88 -8.10 -12.47 -16.84
N SER A 89 -8.66 -11.81 -17.86
CA SER A 89 -10.06 -11.34 -17.78
C SER A 89 -11.02 -12.52 -17.55
N PRO A 90 -12.22 -12.29 -16.97
CA PRO A 90 -13.16 -13.36 -16.67
C PRO A 90 -13.52 -14.23 -17.89
N THR A 91 -13.61 -13.63 -19.08
CA THR A 91 -13.87 -14.39 -20.31
C THR A 91 -12.70 -15.30 -20.66
N LYS A 92 -11.46 -14.80 -20.61
CA LYS A 92 -10.26 -15.61 -20.90
C LYS A 92 -10.06 -16.70 -19.85
N ALA A 93 -10.30 -16.41 -18.57
CA ALA A 93 -10.21 -17.39 -17.51
C ALA A 93 -11.19 -18.55 -17.75
N ARG A 94 -12.45 -18.28 -18.14
CA ARG A 94 -13.44 -19.31 -18.52
C ARG A 94 -13.03 -20.12 -19.75
N GLU A 95 -12.55 -19.48 -20.80
CA GLU A 95 -12.06 -20.14 -22.01
C GLU A 95 -10.93 -21.14 -21.71
N LEU A 96 -10.09 -20.82 -20.75
CA LEU A 96 -8.99 -21.66 -20.28
C LEU A 96 -9.37 -22.59 -19.13
N GLY A 97 -10.65 -22.57 -18.64
CA GLY A 97 -11.06 -23.34 -17.46
C GLY A 97 -10.27 -22.99 -16.20
N LEU A 98 -9.87 -21.75 -16.06
CA LEU A 98 -9.15 -21.19 -14.91
C LEU A 98 -10.04 -20.24 -14.08
N ASP A 99 -11.35 -20.24 -14.34
CA ASP A 99 -12.34 -19.60 -13.49
C ASP A 99 -12.60 -20.45 -12.24
N ASP A 100 -13.17 -19.82 -11.20
CA ASP A 100 -13.37 -20.44 -9.89
C ASP A 100 -14.18 -21.75 -9.95
N ALA A 101 -15.24 -21.80 -10.76
CA ALA A 101 -16.08 -22.98 -10.87
C ALA A 101 -15.34 -24.15 -11.51
N SER A 102 -14.58 -23.87 -12.57
CA SER A 102 -13.75 -24.86 -13.25
C SER A 102 -12.62 -25.37 -12.35
N LEU A 103 -11.92 -24.47 -11.65
CA LEU A 103 -10.85 -24.82 -10.72
C LEU A 103 -11.38 -25.61 -9.51
N ALA A 104 -12.51 -25.23 -8.94
CA ALA A 104 -13.12 -25.98 -7.85
C ALA A 104 -13.49 -27.42 -8.24
N ALA A 105 -13.84 -27.64 -9.51
CA ALA A 105 -14.17 -28.97 -10.01
C ALA A 105 -12.91 -29.83 -10.33
N THR A 106 -11.84 -29.20 -10.85
CA THR A 106 -10.65 -29.90 -11.32
C THR A 106 -9.50 -29.92 -10.33
N HIS A 107 -9.34 -28.85 -9.54
CA HIS A 107 -8.26 -28.62 -8.58
C HIS A 107 -8.78 -28.07 -7.24
N PRO A 108 -9.63 -28.78 -6.50
CA PRO A 108 -10.30 -28.30 -5.27
C PRO A 108 -9.33 -27.95 -4.13
N HIS A 109 -8.05 -28.35 -4.22
CA HIS A 109 -6.98 -28.01 -3.28
C HIS A 109 -6.36 -26.64 -3.52
N LEU A 110 -6.63 -26.03 -4.70
CA LEU A 110 -5.95 -24.82 -5.18
C LEU A 110 -6.59 -23.56 -4.63
N ILE A 111 -5.79 -22.64 -4.18
CA ILE A 111 -6.16 -21.26 -3.90
C ILE A 111 -6.02 -20.47 -5.20
N ALA A 112 -7.12 -19.94 -5.74
CA ALA A 112 -7.11 -19.12 -6.95
C ALA A 112 -7.10 -17.64 -6.59
N CYS A 113 -6.15 -16.87 -7.15
CA CYS A 113 -6.05 -15.42 -6.96
C CYS A 113 -6.01 -14.70 -8.30
N SER A 114 -7.03 -13.91 -8.61
CA SER A 114 -6.97 -13.01 -9.76
C SER A 114 -6.65 -11.58 -9.32
N VAL A 115 -5.85 -10.87 -10.14
CA VAL A 115 -5.55 -9.44 -9.98
C VAL A 115 -5.92 -8.75 -11.28
N LEU A 116 -7.10 -8.10 -11.28
CA LEU A 116 -7.70 -7.45 -12.45
C LEU A 116 -7.67 -5.92 -12.32
N ALA A 117 -8.15 -5.20 -13.34
CA ALA A 117 -8.37 -3.76 -13.20
C ALA A 117 -9.52 -3.47 -12.23
N TRP A 118 -10.66 -4.15 -12.41
CA TRP A 118 -11.87 -4.10 -11.58
C TRP A 118 -12.12 -5.47 -10.95
N PRO A 119 -12.88 -5.55 -9.83
CA PRO A 119 -13.23 -6.83 -9.24
C PRO A 119 -13.89 -7.79 -10.25
N ALA A 120 -13.62 -9.08 -10.14
CA ALA A 120 -14.08 -10.10 -11.09
C ALA A 120 -15.62 -10.17 -11.24
N ASN A 121 -16.36 -9.79 -10.21
CA ASN A 121 -17.81 -9.72 -10.16
C ASN A 121 -18.40 -8.34 -10.55
N HIS A 122 -17.55 -7.38 -10.95
CA HIS A 122 -17.99 -6.05 -11.43
C HIS A 122 -18.31 -6.08 -12.93
N PRO A 123 -19.31 -5.30 -13.43
CA PRO A 123 -19.57 -5.16 -14.86
C PRO A 123 -18.35 -4.77 -15.71
N ASP A 124 -17.41 -4.02 -15.12
CA ASP A 124 -16.17 -3.55 -15.75
C ASP A 124 -14.99 -4.53 -15.63
N ALA A 125 -15.20 -5.77 -15.18
CA ALA A 125 -14.14 -6.76 -14.96
C ALA A 125 -13.35 -7.14 -16.23
N GLU A 126 -13.91 -6.93 -17.42
CA GLU A 126 -13.26 -7.20 -18.70
C GLU A 126 -12.35 -6.04 -19.18
N LEU A 127 -12.35 -4.89 -18.48
CA LEU A 127 -11.50 -3.76 -18.85
C LEU A 127 -10.02 -4.10 -18.71
N PRO A 128 -9.15 -3.48 -19.53
CA PRO A 128 -7.71 -3.71 -19.48
C PRO A 128 -7.11 -3.45 -18.09
N VAL A 129 -6.16 -4.28 -17.68
CA VAL A 129 -5.42 -4.12 -16.43
C VAL A 129 -4.37 -3.03 -16.63
N ASP A 130 -4.77 -1.79 -16.34
CA ASP A 130 -3.94 -0.60 -16.51
C ASP A 130 -4.28 0.45 -15.43
N ASP A 131 -3.25 0.96 -14.73
CA ASP A 131 -3.43 1.92 -13.64
C ASP A 131 -4.01 3.26 -14.13
N LEU A 132 -3.53 3.79 -15.25
CA LEU A 132 -3.99 5.06 -15.75
C LEU A 132 -5.48 5.03 -16.08
N LEU A 133 -5.95 3.96 -16.73
CA LEU A 133 -7.36 3.81 -17.08
C LEU A 133 -8.24 3.57 -15.87
N ALA A 134 -7.80 2.75 -14.91
CA ALA A 134 -8.51 2.53 -13.67
C ALA A 134 -8.65 3.81 -12.85
N LEU A 135 -7.57 4.57 -12.67
CA LEU A 135 -7.57 5.84 -11.93
C LEU A 135 -8.41 6.92 -12.64
N ALA A 136 -8.40 6.95 -13.97
CA ALA A 136 -9.24 7.86 -14.78
C ALA A 136 -10.72 7.60 -14.52
N ARG A 137 -11.17 6.34 -14.64
CA ARG A 137 -12.56 5.93 -14.46
C ARG A 137 -13.04 6.10 -13.03
N MET A 138 -12.17 5.90 -12.02
CA MET A 138 -12.48 6.16 -10.61
C MET A 138 -12.61 7.65 -10.28
N GLY A 139 -12.02 8.57 -11.08
CA GLY A 139 -11.89 9.99 -10.78
C GLY A 139 -10.72 10.35 -9.88
N VAL A 140 -9.75 9.43 -9.69
CA VAL A 140 -8.57 9.66 -8.83
C VAL A 140 -7.59 10.64 -9.46
N LEU A 141 -7.53 10.75 -10.79
CA LEU A 141 -6.66 11.70 -11.49
C LEU A 141 -7.01 13.17 -11.18
N ASP A 142 -8.23 13.45 -10.70
CA ASP A 142 -8.68 14.78 -10.25
C ASP A 142 -8.55 14.98 -8.72
N GLU A 143 -8.15 13.94 -7.97
CA GLU A 143 -7.96 14.07 -6.51
C GLU A 143 -6.71 14.85 -6.13
N GLN A 144 -5.74 14.95 -7.03
CA GLN A 144 -4.52 15.71 -6.86
C GLN A 144 -4.50 16.89 -7.83
N GLN A 145 -4.45 18.12 -7.31
CA GLN A 145 -4.20 19.28 -8.15
C GLN A 145 -2.72 19.30 -8.58
N GLY A 146 -2.49 19.43 -9.87
CA GLY A 146 -1.17 19.57 -10.47
C GLY A 146 -0.61 20.98 -10.40
N LEU A 147 0.44 21.20 -11.18
CA LEU A 147 1.04 22.53 -11.38
C LEU A 147 0.32 23.33 -12.47
N ARG A 148 -0.66 22.73 -13.13
CA ARG A 148 -1.63 23.32 -14.06
C ARG A 148 -3.06 22.97 -13.63
N GLU A 149 -4.06 23.58 -14.26
CA GLU A 149 -5.47 23.24 -14.04
C GLU A 149 -5.86 21.89 -14.69
N GLY A 150 -6.84 21.23 -14.07
CA GLY A 150 -7.40 19.96 -14.51
C GLY A 150 -6.69 18.72 -13.93
N PRO A 151 -7.15 17.52 -14.32
CA PRO A 151 -6.60 16.26 -13.84
C PRO A 151 -5.15 16.08 -14.29
N ILE A 152 -4.37 15.36 -13.48
CA ILE A 152 -2.97 15.06 -13.80
C ILE A 152 -2.78 13.57 -14.08
N TYR A 153 -1.76 13.25 -14.85
CA TYR A 153 -1.23 11.89 -14.93
C TYR A 153 -0.53 11.58 -13.61
N VAL A 154 -1.13 10.71 -12.79
CA VAL A 154 -0.48 10.24 -11.55
C VAL A 154 0.66 9.31 -11.95
N ARG A 155 1.90 9.79 -11.83
CA ARG A 155 3.12 9.13 -12.32
C ARG A 155 3.34 7.73 -11.76
N PHE A 156 2.93 7.49 -10.53
CA PHE A 156 3.12 6.23 -9.85
C PHE A 156 1.84 5.37 -9.91
N PRO A 157 1.96 4.06 -10.19
CA PRO A 157 0.81 3.17 -10.35
C PRO A 157 0.20 2.79 -8.98
N LEU A 158 -0.65 3.69 -8.44
CA LEU A 158 -1.26 3.55 -7.11
C LEU A 158 -2.05 2.25 -6.95
N GLY A 159 -2.81 1.89 -7.99
CA GLY A 159 -3.62 0.68 -8.00
C GLY A 159 -2.76 -0.57 -7.92
N SER A 160 -1.75 -0.67 -8.78
CA SER A 160 -0.83 -1.80 -8.79
C SER A 160 -0.10 -1.99 -7.47
N TRP A 161 0.47 -0.91 -6.90
CA TRP A 161 1.18 -1.01 -5.62
C TRP A 161 0.27 -1.38 -4.45
N GLY A 162 -0.99 -0.94 -4.46
CA GLY A 162 -1.99 -1.41 -3.50
C GLY A 162 -2.31 -2.89 -3.70
N ALA A 163 -2.58 -3.29 -4.94
CA ALA A 163 -2.95 -4.65 -5.29
C ALA A 163 -1.83 -5.69 -5.01
N VAL A 164 -0.54 -5.30 -5.08
CA VAL A 164 0.59 -6.16 -4.64
C VAL A 164 0.35 -6.70 -3.24
N TRP A 165 0.11 -5.79 -2.30
CA TRP A 165 -0.04 -6.18 -0.90
C TRP A 165 -1.39 -6.84 -0.64
N LEU A 166 -2.46 -6.40 -1.30
CA LEU A 166 -3.78 -7.02 -1.17
C LEU A 166 -3.75 -8.48 -1.65
N ALA A 167 -3.12 -8.77 -2.78
CA ALA A 167 -2.97 -10.14 -3.28
C ALA A 167 -2.15 -11.00 -2.30
N ALA A 168 -1.00 -10.50 -1.85
CA ALA A 168 -0.17 -11.22 -0.87
C ALA A 168 -0.91 -11.48 0.45
N MET A 169 -1.61 -10.46 1.00
CA MET A 169 -2.44 -10.60 2.21
C MET A 169 -3.56 -11.63 2.02
N GLY A 170 -4.29 -11.54 0.91
CA GLY A 170 -5.40 -12.43 0.61
C GLY A 170 -4.96 -13.88 0.48
N ILE A 171 -3.84 -14.15 -0.22
CA ILE A 171 -3.28 -15.49 -0.36
C ILE A 171 -2.85 -16.04 1.00
N VAL A 172 -2.11 -15.27 1.82
CA VAL A 172 -1.68 -15.74 3.15
C VAL A 172 -2.88 -15.96 4.08
N ALA A 173 -3.90 -15.09 4.03
CA ALA A 173 -5.15 -15.29 4.78
C ALA A 173 -5.85 -16.60 4.37
N ARG A 174 -5.90 -16.92 3.05
CA ARG A 174 -6.43 -18.19 2.57
C ARG A 174 -5.59 -19.40 3.00
N LEU A 175 -4.27 -19.27 3.04
CA LEU A 175 -3.41 -20.32 3.59
C LEU A 175 -3.69 -20.59 5.07
N ILE A 176 -3.96 -19.53 5.87
CA ILE A 176 -4.39 -19.65 7.26
C ILE A 176 -5.76 -20.36 7.35
N VAL A 177 -6.73 -19.96 6.53
CA VAL A 177 -8.04 -20.63 6.45
C VAL A 177 -7.87 -22.09 6.12
N ARG A 178 -7.11 -22.41 5.05
CA ARG A 178 -6.84 -23.80 4.64
C ARG A 178 -6.21 -24.62 5.75
N GLY A 179 -5.24 -24.04 6.48
CA GLY A 179 -4.61 -24.73 7.62
C GLY A 179 -5.58 -25.03 8.76
N ARG A 180 -6.57 -24.17 9.00
CA ARG A 180 -7.55 -24.29 10.08
C ARG A 180 -8.75 -25.16 9.73
N THR A 181 -9.21 -25.08 8.47
CA THR A 181 -10.49 -25.66 8.04
C THR A 181 -10.34 -26.75 6.98
N GLY A 182 -9.18 -26.91 6.37
CA GLY A 182 -8.98 -27.75 5.20
C GLY A 182 -9.52 -27.16 3.89
N SER A 183 -10.24 -26.02 3.92
CA SER A 183 -10.85 -25.43 2.73
C SER A 183 -9.87 -24.53 2.00
N ALA A 184 -9.61 -24.78 0.72
CA ALA A 184 -9.00 -23.83 -0.21
C ALA A 184 -10.06 -22.84 -0.70
N GLY A 185 -9.95 -22.31 -1.89
CA GLY A 185 -10.96 -21.44 -2.51
C GLY A 185 -10.37 -20.14 -3.04
N PRO A 186 -11.17 -19.28 -3.66
CA PRO A 186 -10.65 -18.09 -4.31
C PRO A 186 -10.33 -16.96 -3.34
N VAL A 187 -9.46 -16.07 -3.79
CA VAL A 187 -9.28 -14.73 -3.26
C VAL A 187 -8.90 -13.80 -4.39
N HIS A 188 -9.72 -12.81 -4.66
CA HIS A 188 -9.52 -11.87 -5.76
C HIS A 188 -9.32 -10.47 -5.23
N THR A 189 -8.55 -9.68 -5.97
CA THR A 189 -8.39 -8.23 -5.76
C THR A 189 -8.21 -7.54 -7.11
N SER A 190 -8.10 -6.20 -7.08
CA SER A 190 -8.01 -5.42 -8.30
C SER A 190 -7.19 -4.14 -8.11
N LEU A 191 -6.81 -3.50 -9.22
CA LEU A 191 -6.15 -2.19 -9.20
C LEU A 191 -7.05 -1.12 -8.56
N VAL A 192 -8.37 -1.21 -8.82
CA VAL A 192 -9.36 -0.33 -8.17
C VAL A 192 -9.32 -0.48 -6.65
N GLN A 193 -9.36 -1.71 -6.14
CA GLN A 193 -9.24 -1.96 -4.69
C GLN A 193 -7.90 -1.51 -4.13
N GLY A 194 -6.80 -1.70 -4.88
CA GLY A 194 -5.50 -1.16 -4.54
C GLY A 194 -5.48 0.38 -4.45
N ALA A 195 -6.13 1.05 -5.39
CA ALA A 195 -6.24 2.51 -5.41
C ALA A 195 -7.23 3.04 -4.35
N LEU A 196 -8.22 2.26 -3.92
CA LEU A 196 -9.13 2.65 -2.83
C LEU A 196 -8.42 2.76 -1.48
N ILE A 197 -7.32 2.04 -1.26
CA ILE A 197 -6.56 2.12 0.00
C ILE A 197 -6.14 3.57 0.31
N PRO A 198 -5.39 4.30 -0.54
CA PRO A 198 -5.09 5.70 -0.27
C PRO A 198 -6.33 6.61 -0.31
N MET A 199 -7.39 6.21 -1.00
CA MET A 199 -8.63 7.00 -1.02
C MET A 199 -9.43 6.88 0.27
N MET A 200 -9.24 5.86 1.11
CA MET A 200 -9.93 5.75 2.41
C MET A 200 -9.76 6.99 3.28
N MET A 201 -8.60 7.64 3.21
CA MET A 201 -8.32 8.87 3.95
C MET A 201 -9.10 10.08 3.41
N HIS A 202 -9.52 10.06 2.14
CA HIS A 202 -10.15 11.20 1.47
C HIS A 202 -11.64 10.97 1.18
N TRP A 203 -12.01 9.71 0.99
CA TRP A 203 -13.35 9.34 0.55
C TRP A 203 -14.19 8.85 1.73
N SER A 204 -14.83 9.79 2.38
CA SER A 204 -15.87 9.55 3.37
C SER A 204 -17.07 10.46 3.08
N ARG A 205 -18.29 9.94 3.22
CA ARG A 205 -19.53 10.70 3.08
C ARG A 205 -20.43 10.41 4.27
N ALA A 206 -20.64 11.42 5.10
CA ALA A 206 -21.45 11.33 6.31
C ALA A 206 -22.76 12.09 6.16
N GLU A 207 -23.81 11.63 6.85
CA GLU A 207 -25.13 12.29 6.87
C GLU A 207 -25.06 13.63 7.58
N THR A 208 -24.34 13.70 8.71
CA THR A 208 -24.11 14.91 9.51
C THR A 208 -22.61 15.11 9.77
N PRO A 209 -21.81 15.48 8.73
CA PRO A 209 -20.37 15.59 8.88
C PRO A 209 -19.97 16.72 9.82
N SER A 210 -18.90 16.53 10.61
CA SER A 210 -18.21 17.64 11.26
C SER A 210 -17.60 18.58 10.21
N ASP A 211 -17.21 19.77 10.63
CA ASP A 211 -16.53 20.72 9.74
C ASP A 211 -15.21 20.12 9.21
N ALA A 212 -14.44 19.44 10.07
CA ALA A 212 -13.20 18.79 9.68
C ALA A 212 -13.44 17.69 8.62
N LEU A 213 -14.45 16.83 8.81
CA LEU A 213 -14.79 15.77 7.85
C LEU A 213 -15.33 16.34 6.54
N ARG A 214 -16.11 17.45 6.60
CA ARG A 214 -16.67 18.11 5.42
C ARG A 214 -15.61 18.81 4.58
N ILE A 215 -14.65 19.48 5.22
CA ILE A 215 -13.56 20.19 4.54
C ILE A 215 -12.56 19.18 3.97
N GLY A 216 -12.21 18.15 4.74
CA GLY A 216 -11.20 17.17 4.37
C GLY A 216 -9.83 17.82 4.13
N MET A 217 -8.96 17.11 3.42
CA MET A 217 -7.66 17.63 3.02
C MET A 217 -7.77 18.44 1.72
N PRO A 218 -7.32 19.71 1.69
CA PRO A 218 -7.35 20.51 0.47
C PRO A 218 -6.57 19.85 -0.67
N LYS A 219 -7.13 19.90 -1.90
CA LYS A 219 -6.45 19.39 -3.11
C LYS A 219 -5.23 20.23 -3.49
N GLY A 220 -5.21 21.53 -3.16
CA GLY A 220 -4.28 22.53 -3.67
C GLY A 220 -3.01 22.79 -2.86
N ASN A 221 -2.77 22.10 -1.74
CA ASN A 221 -1.63 22.42 -0.87
C ASN A 221 -0.39 21.55 -1.16
N MET A 222 0.03 21.48 -2.42
CA MET A 222 1.07 20.58 -2.92
C MET A 222 2.49 20.91 -2.48
N GLN A 223 2.72 22.08 -1.86
CA GLN A 223 4.04 22.57 -1.47
C GLN A 223 4.09 23.13 -0.06
N ALA A 224 3.14 22.80 0.77
CA ALA A 224 3.01 23.39 2.11
C ALA A 224 4.29 23.24 2.95
N SER A 225 4.97 22.09 2.83
CA SER A 225 6.15 21.74 3.63
C SER A 225 7.41 21.51 2.79
N LEU A 226 7.41 21.92 1.51
CA LEU A 226 8.54 21.86 0.59
C LEU A 226 9.20 23.22 0.46
N PHE A 227 10.51 23.28 0.73
CA PHE A 227 11.29 24.51 0.79
C PHE A 227 12.53 24.44 -0.07
N GLU A 228 12.70 25.42 -0.96
CA GLU A 228 13.91 25.59 -1.74
C GLU A 228 15.03 26.18 -0.85
N CYS A 229 16.23 25.66 -1.00
CA CYS A 229 17.42 26.07 -0.26
C CYS A 229 18.37 26.89 -1.13
N SER A 230 19.40 27.51 -0.52
CA SER A 230 20.32 28.38 -1.22
C SER A 230 21.12 27.72 -2.33
N ASP A 231 21.22 26.40 -2.34
CA ASP A 231 21.92 25.58 -3.34
C ASP A 231 20.97 25.01 -4.43
N GLY A 232 19.71 25.49 -4.48
CA GLY A 232 18.70 25.05 -5.43
C GLY A 232 18.10 23.68 -5.13
N ARG A 233 18.54 23.00 -4.06
CA ARG A 233 17.95 21.76 -3.60
C ARG A 233 16.72 22.03 -2.75
N TRP A 234 15.86 21.03 -2.65
CA TRP A 234 14.61 21.12 -1.91
C TRP A 234 14.64 20.23 -0.66
N VAL A 235 14.02 20.72 0.41
CA VAL A 235 13.83 19.99 1.66
C VAL A 235 12.34 19.91 1.97
N HIS A 236 11.85 18.71 2.27
CA HIS A 236 10.56 18.50 2.90
C HIS A 236 10.77 18.48 4.41
N ALA A 237 10.16 19.42 5.12
CA ALA A 237 10.27 19.56 6.56
C ALA A 237 8.89 19.54 7.21
N MET A 238 8.64 18.54 8.07
CA MET A 238 7.37 18.40 8.77
C MET A 238 7.33 19.22 10.06
N GLN A 239 6.10 19.48 10.52
CA GLN A 239 5.86 20.28 11.71
C GLN A 239 6.49 19.72 12.98
N PRO A 240 7.06 20.53 13.81
CA PRO A 240 7.57 21.90 13.63
C PRO A 240 9.05 21.89 13.21
N ALA A 241 9.39 21.18 12.15
CA ALA A 241 10.72 20.70 11.85
C ALA A 241 11.77 21.75 11.98
N PRO A 242 12.00 22.83 11.45
CA PRO A 242 13.16 23.66 11.77
C PRO A 242 12.98 24.62 12.96
N TRP A 243 11.75 24.78 13.50
CA TRP A 243 11.45 25.76 14.53
C TRP A 243 12.06 25.40 15.90
N GLY A 244 12.55 26.41 16.58
CA GLY A 244 13.21 26.24 17.87
C GLY A 244 14.51 25.45 17.78
N THR A 245 15.15 25.46 16.62
CA THR A 245 16.48 24.89 16.39
C THR A 245 17.51 26.01 16.25
N PRO A 246 18.77 25.81 16.68
CA PRO A 246 19.80 26.87 16.68
C PRO A 246 19.98 27.54 15.32
N LEU A 247 19.95 26.76 14.22
CA LEU A 247 20.11 27.31 12.88
C LEU A 247 18.95 28.20 12.45
N MET A 248 17.72 27.80 12.78
CA MET A 248 16.55 28.63 12.46
C MET A 248 16.58 29.95 13.25
N ASP A 249 16.93 29.89 14.54
CA ASP A 249 17.00 31.09 15.38
C ASP A 249 18.08 32.04 14.86
N GLU A 250 19.25 31.51 14.43
CA GLU A 250 20.32 32.30 13.80
C GLU A 250 19.84 32.99 12.52
N VAL A 251 19.18 32.25 11.63
CA VAL A 251 18.71 32.77 10.34
C VAL A 251 17.57 33.78 10.53
N LEU A 252 16.67 33.59 11.48
CA LEU A 252 15.64 34.58 11.79
C LEU A 252 16.25 35.87 12.35
N ALA A 253 17.28 35.79 13.19
CA ALA A 253 18.01 36.94 13.69
C ALA A 253 18.69 37.72 12.58
N GLU A 254 19.28 37.06 11.57
CA GLU A 254 19.87 37.69 10.37
C GLU A 254 18.77 38.38 9.51
N LEU A 255 17.55 37.86 9.48
CA LEU A 255 16.42 38.47 8.75
C LEU A 255 15.82 39.69 9.45
N GLY A 256 16.11 39.87 10.76
CA GLY A 256 15.74 41.05 11.55
C GLY A 256 14.72 40.74 12.66
N PRO A 257 14.48 41.73 13.55
CA PRO A 257 13.63 41.54 14.74
C PRO A 257 12.18 41.19 14.41
N GLU A 258 11.62 41.70 13.33
CA GLU A 258 10.26 41.36 12.87
C GLU A 258 10.15 39.89 12.49
N ALA A 259 11.19 39.32 11.85
CA ALA A 259 11.23 37.90 11.50
C ALA A 259 11.33 37.00 12.74
N VAL A 260 12.00 37.42 13.79
CA VAL A 260 12.07 36.70 15.07
C VAL A 260 10.68 36.63 15.73
N GLU A 261 9.94 37.74 15.74
CA GLU A 261 8.60 37.81 16.33
C GLU A 261 7.60 36.97 15.50
N GLU A 262 7.60 37.11 14.17
CA GLU A 262 6.75 36.33 13.26
C GLU A 262 7.09 34.83 13.36
N GLY A 263 8.37 34.46 13.44
CA GLY A 263 8.81 33.08 13.60
C GLY A 263 8.31 32.43 14.88
N ALA A 264 8.27 33.18 15.99
CA ALA A 264 7.71 32.69 17.26
C ALA A 264 6.19 32.41 17.12
N ALA A 265 5.46 33.26 16.41
CA ALA A 265 4.03 33.06 16.16
C ALA A 265 3.77 31.83 15.26
N ILE A 266 4.55 31.63 14.20
CA ILE A 266 4.45 30.45 13.34
C ILE A 266 4.79 29.17 14.13
N GLY A 267 5.82 29.19 14.97
CA GLY A 267 6.22 28.08 15.82
C GLY A 267 5.08 27.62 16.77
N ALA A 268 4.22 28.54 17.19
CA ALA A 268 3.05 28.24 18.02
C ALA A 268 1.87 27.64 17.22
N THR A 269 1.72 28.01 15.95
CA THR A 269 0.57 27.58 15.12
C THR A 269 0.87 26.42 14.17
N GLY A 270 2.16 26.16 13.90
CA GLY A 270 2.62 25.09 12.99
C GLY A 270 2.60 25.48 11.50
N LEU A 271 2.95 24.51 10.63
CA LEU A 271 3.26 24.73 9.20
C LEU A 271 2.02 24.79 8.26
N TRP A 272 0.82 25.03 8.77
CA TRP A 272 -0.40 25.10 7.94
C TRP A 272 -0.85 26.54 7.62
N GLY A 273 -0.07 27.52 8.08
CA GLY A 273 -0.33 28.93 7.84
C GLY A 273 0.46 29.54 6.67
N ASP A 274 0.72 30.85 6.76
CA ASP A 274 1.58 31.55 5.80
C ASP A 274 3.05 31.13 5.96
N MET A 275 3.60 30.54 4.91
CA MET A 275 4.99 30.02 4.87
C MET A 275 5.98 31.01 4.25
N THR A 276 5.60 32.25 4.02
CA THR A 276 6.47 33.24 3.34
C THR A 276 7.79 33.45 4.07
N LEU A 277 7.75 33.60 5.40
CA LEU A 277 8.99 33.74 6.21
C LEU A 277 9.83 32.47 6.18
N VAL A 278 9.17 31.30 6.29
CA VAL A 278 9.86 29.99 6.26
C VAL A 278 10.63 29.82 4.94
N ARG A 279 9.98 30.14 3.82
CA ARG A 279 10.61 30.09 2.48
C ARG A 279 11.82 31.03 2.39
N LYS A 280 11.72 32.26 2.92
CA LYS A 280 12.84 33.19 2.98
C LYS A 280 14.00 32.67 3.84
N ALA A 281 13.69 32.01 4.95
CA ALA A 281 14.71 31.44 5.83
C ALA A 281 15.47 30.29 5.15
N PHE A 282 14.75 29.34 4.52
CA PHE A 282 15.38 28.20 3.86
C PHE A 282 16.34 28.61 2.74
N LEU A 283 16.07 29.69 2.01
CA LEU A 283 16.97 30.25 0.99
C LEU A 283 18.28 30.81 1.52
N ARG A 284 18.48 30.90 2.85
CA ARG A 284 19.73 31.45 3.45
C ARG A 284 20.81 30.41 3.64
N ARG A 285 20.49 29.12 3.62
CA ARG A 285 21.45 28.02 3.84
C ARG A 285 21.23 26.90 2.82
N PRO A 286 22.30 26.12 2.51
CA PRO A 286 22.14 24.95 1.65
C PRO A 286 21.31 23.85 2.34
N ALA A 287 20.70 22.98 1.53
CA ALA A 287 19.82 21.91 2.00
C ALA A 287 20.45 21.05 3.10
N GLN A 288 21.71 20.66 2.94
CA GLN A 288 22.39 19.81 3.92
C GLN A 288 22.48 20.47 5.31
N ALA A 289 22.68 21.79 5.38
CA ALA A 289 22.74 22.48 6.67
C ALA A 289 21.39 22.42 7.41
N TRP A 290 20.28 22.55 6.67
CA TRP A 290 18.93 22.40 7.23
C TRP A 290 18.66 20.98 7.70
N LEU A 291 19.07 19.97 6.92
CA LEU A 291 18.90 18.57 7.27
C LEU A 291 19.71 18.19 8.51
N ASP A 292 20.99 18.53 8.55
CA ASP A 292 21.88 18.24 9.69
C ASP A 292 21.35 18.89 10.98
N ASN A 293 20.90 20.14 10.90
CA ASN A 293 20.31 20.83 12.03
C ASN A 293 18.98 20.20 12.48
N ALA A 294 18.10 19.80 11.53
CA ALA A 294 16.85 19.12 11.86
C ALA A 294 17.13 17.79 12.56
N TRP A 295 17.99 16.96 12.01
CA TRP A 295 18.33 15.64 12.54
C TRP A 295 19.01 15.71 13.91
N ALA A 296 19.93 16.65 14.11
CA ALA A 296 20.59 16.88 15.40
C ALA A 296 19.61 17.29 16.52
N ASN A 297 18.46 17.86 16.15
CA ASN A 297 17.42 18.30 17.07
C ASN A 297 16.17 17.42 17.08
N ASP A 298 16.26 16.17 16.61
CA ASP A 298 15.14 15.20 16.55
C ASP A 298 13.92 15.74 15.78
N ARG A 299 14.16 16.48 14.67
CA ARG A 299 13.14 17.09 13.82
C ARG A 299 12.99 16.34 12.50
N PRO A 300 11.73 16.01 12.08
CA PRO A 300 11.48 15.23 10.88
C PRO A 300 11.66 16.09 9.60
N ALA A 301 12.71 15.82 8.84
CA ALA A 301 13.00 16.44 7.56
C ALA A 301 13.77 15.49 6.63
N GLN A 302 13.57 15.63 5.31
CA GLN A 302 14.29 14.89 4.27
C GLN A 302 14.52 15.78 3.03
N GLY A 303 15.56 15.45 2.25
CA GLY A 303 15.77 16.05 0.94
C GLY A 303 14.76 15.49 -0.09
N ALA A 304 14.33 16.35 -1.01
CA ALA A 304 13.61 15.89 -2.20
C ALA A 304 14.63 15.42 -3.24
N PHE A 305 14.65 14.11 -3.49
CA PHE A 305 15.63 13.46 -4.36
C PHE A 305 14.97 12.93 -5.64
N GLU A 306 15.79 12.69 -6.64
CA GLU A 306 15.38 11.95 -7.84
C GLU A 306 15.11 10.47 -7.54
N VAL A 307 14.25 9.83 -8.35
CA VAL A 307 14.03 8.39 -8.28
C VAL A 307 15.37 7.66 -8.46
N GLY A 308 15.62 6.66 -7.63
CA GLY A 308 16.86 5.89 -7.65
C GLY A 308 17.96 6.41 -6.71
N ALA A 309 17.92 7.66 -6.27
CA ALA A 309 18.88 8.18 -5.29
C ALA A 309 18.87 7.37 -3.98
N ILE A 310 17.70 6.89 -3.57
CA ILE A 310 17.50 6.07 -2.37
C ILE A 310 18.25 4.72 -2.43
N LEU A 311 18.61 4.22 -3.60
CA LEU A 311 19.39 2.99 -3.77
C LEU A 311 20.83 3.12 -3.23
N GLY A 312 21.32 4.36 -3.02
CA GLY A 312 22.57 4.66 -2.34
C GLY A 312 22.47 4.81 -0.82
N ASP A 313 21.25 4.77 -0.24
CA ASP A 313 21.03 5.09 1.17
C ASP A 313 21.51 3.97 2.12
N GLU A 314 22.36 4.33 3.10
CA GLU A 314 22.93 3.37 4.05
C GLU A 314 21.87 2.75 4.96
N GLN A 315 20.89 3.50 5.43
CA GLN A 315 19.81 2.99 6.28
C GLN A 315 18.94 1.95 5.56
N ALA A 316 18.67 2.20 4.28
CA ALA A 316 17.95 1.25 3.43
C ALA A 316 18.76 -0.05 3.23
N ARG A 317 20.09 0.06 3.05
CA ARG A 317 20.98 -1.11 2.93
C ARG A 317 21.07 -1.90 4.24
N ILE A 318 21.22 -1.25 5.40
CA ILE A 318 21.26 -1.91 6.71
C ILE A 318 20.01 -2.75 6.94
N ASN A 319 18.84 -2.25 6.55
CA ASN A 319 17.57 -2.95 6.69
C ASN A 319 17.25 -3.89 5.51
N ARG A 320 18.18 -4.05 4.54
CA ARG A 320 18.01 -4.87 3.33
C ARG A 320 16.86 -4.42 2.43
N TYR A 321 16.44 -3.16 2.52
CA TYR A 321 15.51 -2.54 1.58
C TYR A 321 16.17 -2.17 0.25
N VAL A 322 17.48 -2.23 0.20
CA VAL A 322 18.33 -2.14 -0.99
C VAL A 322 19.28 -3.32 -0.97
N ILE A 323 19.37 -4.05 -2.07
CA ILE A 323 20.20 -5.24 -2.23
C ILE A 323 20.98 -5.20 -3.54
N GLU A 324 22.06 -5.98 -3.61
CA GLU A 324 22.82 -6.19 -4.83
C GLU A 324 22.50 -7.58 -5.40
N LEU A 325 22.38 -7.67 -6.72
CA LEU A 325 22.16 -8.91 -7.46
C LEU A 325 23.17 -9.03 -8.59
N ASP A 326 23.59 -10.27 -8.88
CA ASP A 326 24.35 -10.61 -10.09
C ASP A 326 23.34 -11.04 -11.17
N ASP A 327 22.99 -10.10 -12.05
CA ASP A 327 22.05 -10.33 -13.15
C ASP A 327 22.83 -10.83 -14.39
N PRO A 328 22.37 -11.91 -15.07
CA PRO A 328 23.14 -12.51 -16.18
C PRO A 328 23.27 -11.58 -17.40
N GLU A 329 22.38 -10.60 -17.57
CA GLU A 329 22.40 -9.67 -18.72
C GLU A 329 23.01 -8.32 -18.35
N ALA A 330 22.62 -7.77 -17.19
CA ALA A 330 23.03 -6.42 -16.74
C ALA A 330 24.28 -6.45 -15.83
N GLY A 331 24.79 -7.64 -15.47
CA GLY A 331 25.90 -7.77 -14.52
C GLY A 331 25.46 -7.45 -13.09
N ARG A 332 26.36 -6.88 -12.29
CA ARG A 332 26.02 -6.52 -10.91
C ARG A 332 25.14 -5.28 -10.88
N ILE A 333 23.95 -5.43 -10.31
CA ILE A 333 22.95 -4.35 -10.19
C ILE A 333 22.55 -4.15 -8.73
N THR A 334 22.14 -2.92 -8.40
CA THR A 334 21.52 -2.59 -7.10
C THR A 334 20.04 -2.33 -7.32
N VAL A 335 19.20 -3.06 -6.59
CA VAL A 335 17.73 -3.04 -6.74
C VAL A 335 17.05 -2.84 -5.38
N PRO A 336 15.77 -2.40 -5.37
CA PRO A 336 14.96 -2.47 -4.16
C PRO A 336 14.87 -3.89 -3.60
N GLY A 337 15.07 -4.01 -2.28
CA GLY A 337 14.86 -5.25 -1.53
C GLY A 337 13.41 -5.41 -1.07
N LEU A 338 13.11 -6.53 -0.41
CA LEU A 338 11.78 -6.77 0.14
C LEU A 338 11.64 -6.12 1.53
N PRO A 339 10.61 -5.28 1.76
CA PRO A 339 10.44 -4.54 3.02
C PRO A 339 9.72 -5.35 4.11
N LEU A 340 9.92 -6.65 4.18
CA LEU A 340 9.37 -7.51 5.23
C LEU A 340 10.45 -7.91 6.22
N THR A 341 10.18 -7.70 7.50
CA THR A 341 11.03 -8.23 8.58
C THR A 341 10.26 -9.37 9.26
N VAL A 342 10.70 -10.58 9.05
CA VAL A 342 10.12 -11.83 9.58
C VAL A 342 11.24 -12.77 10.04
N ASP A 343 10.89 -13.83 10.78
CA ASP A 343 11.82 -14.86 11.24
C ASP A 343 11.28 -16.27 10.90
N PRO A 344 11.95 -17.06 10.05
CA PRO A 344 13.22 -16.78 9.40
C PRO A 344 13.14 -15.64 8.37
N PRO A 345 14.25 -14.92 8.15
CA PRO A 345 14.27 -13.77 7.25
C PRO A 345 13.99 -14.16 5.80
N THR A 346 13.37 -13.25 5.05
CA THR A 346 13.17 -13.40 3.60
C THR A 346 14.49 -13.57 2.85
N GLN A 347 14.48 -14.36 1.79
CA GLN A 347 15.68 -14.68 1.01
C GLN A 347 15.46 -14.51 -0.48
N VAL A 348 16.35 -13.76 -1.12
CA VAL A 348 16.45 -13.73 -2.58
C VAL A 348 17.13 -15.01 -3.04
N ARG A 349 16.48 -15.76 -3.94
CA ARG A 349 16.99 -17.06 -4.43
C ARG A 349 17.72 -16.94 -5.76
N GLY A 350 17.60 -15.82 -6.44
CA GLY A 350 18.27 -15.55 -7.70
C GLY A 350 17.71 -14.31 -8.39
N PRO A 351 18.36 -13.86 -9.46
CA PRO A 351 17.85 -12.80 -10.32
C PRO A 351 16.56 -13.24 -11.02
N ALA A 352 15.87 -12.30 -11.69
CA ALA A 352 14.76 -12.62 -12.55
C ALA A 352 15.20 -13.60 -13.66
N PRO A 353 14.41 -14.66 -13.93
CA PRO A 353 14.82 -15.70 -14.87
C PRO A 353 14.81 -15.20 -16.32
N ALA A 354 15.70 -15.72 -17.14
CA ALA A 354 15.57 -15.59 -18.60
C ALA A 354 14.30 -16.32 -19.07
N LEU A 355 13.79 -15.95 -20.25
CA LEU A 355 12.57 -16.53 -20.81
C LEU A 355 12.73 -18.04 -21.02
N GLY A 356 11.88 -18.82 -20.35
CA GLY A 356 11.91 -20.29 -20.41
C GLY A 356 13.15 -20.93 -19.78
N GLN A 357 13.91 -20.21 -18.97
CA GLN A 357 15.16 -20.72 -18.38
C GLN A 357 15.01 -22.07 -17.65
N HIS A 358 13.83 -22.35 -17.12
CA HIS A 358 13.58 -23.54 -16.31
C HIS A 358 12.60 -24.52 -16.98
N GLN A 359 12.52 -24.51 -18.32
CA GLN A 359 11.54 -25.24 -19.11
C GLN A 359 11.38 -26.71 -18.71
N ASP A 360 12.49 -27.40 -18.44
CA ASP A 360 12.50 -28.84 -18.19
C ASP A 360 12.49 -29.19 -16.68
N VAL A 361 12.78 -28.25 -15.80
CA VAL A 361 12.98 -28.51 -14.37
C VAL A 361 11.94 -27.86 -13.45
N ALA A 362 11.29 -26.76 -13.86
CA ALA A 362 10.32 -26.06 -13.02
C ALA A 362 9.13 -26.96 -12.71
N GLY A 363 8.84 -27.15 -11.43
CA GLY A 363 7.74 -28.00 -10.95
C GLY A 363 7.88 -29.49 -11.30
N ALA A 364 9.07 -29.97 -11.75
CA ALA A 364 9.26 -31.35 -12.11
C ALA A 364 9.16 -32.33 -10.92
N ASP A 365 9.46 -31.85 -9.73
CA ASP A 365 9.36 -32.58 -8.47
C ASP A 365 8.02 -32.31 -7.73
N TRP A 366 7.10 -31.55 -8.33
CA TRP A 366 5.79 -31.28 -7.76
C TRP A 366 4.87 -32.48 -7.95
N GLY A 367 4.74 -33.33 -6.92
CA GLY A 367 3.69 -34.34 -6.90
C GLY A 367 2.30 -33.71 -6.75
N PRO A 368 1.24 -34.39 -7.21
CA PRO A 368 -0.13 -33.92 -7.06
C PRO A 368 -0.46 -33.60 -5.59
N ARG A 369 -1.23 -32.54 -5.36
CA ARG A 369 -1.81 -32.24 -4.06
C ARG A 369 -3.10 -33.03 -3.88
N GLU A 370 -3.30 -33.56 -2.70
CA GLU A 370 -4.56 -34.18 -2.34
C GLU A 370 -5.62 -33.11 -2.09
N ALA A 371 -6.86 -33.38 -2.49
CA ALA A 371 -7.98 -32.54 -2.10
C ALA A 371 -8.09 -32.57 -0.56
N PRO A 372 -8.21 -31.42 0.09
CA PRO A 372 -8.35 -31.39 1.53
C PRO A 372 -9.61 -32.14 1.96
N GLU A 373 -9.52 -32.92 3.05
CA GLU A 373 -10.70 -33.47 3.67
C GLU A 373 -11.59 -32.33 4.13
N ALA A 374 -12.89 -32.40 3.81
CA ALA A 374 -13.85 -31.39 4.22
C ALA A 374 -13.82 -31.23 5.76
N ALA A 375 -13.40 -30.09 6.25
CA ALA A 375 -13.33 -29.84 7.67
C ALA A 375 -14.71 -29.73 8.29
N ALA A 376 -14.84 -30.14 9.54
CA ALA A 376 -16.07 -30.09 10.31
C ALA A 376 -16.51 -28.67 10.70
N ALA A 377 -15.66 -27.65 10.50
CA ALA A 377 -15.92 -26.27 10.90
C ALA A 377 -15.86 -25.32 9.69
N SER A 378 -16.99 -24.68 9.38
CA SER A 378 -17.03 -23.52 8.49
C SER A 378 -16.79 -22.25 9.30
N GLN A 379 -15.94 -21.36 8.80
CA GLN A 379 -15.80 -20.00 9.35
C GLN A 379 -16.37 -18.99 8.36
N ARG A 380 -16.88 -17.88 8.87
CA ARG A 380 -17.50 -16.84 8.06
C ARG A 380 -16.47 -15.87 7.49
N TYR A 381 -15.42 -15.56 8.25
CA TYR A 381 -14.40 -14.59 7.90
C TYR A 381 -13.00 -15.22 7.88
N PRO A 382 -12.08 -14.76 7.02
CA PRO A 382 -10.74 -15.34 6.90
C PRO A 382 -9.94 -15.40 8.22
N LEU A 383 -10.08 -14.39 9.07
CA LEU A 383 -9.36 -14.29 10.36
C LEU A 383 -10.30 -14.42 11.57
N ALA A 384 -11.43 -15.14 11.42
CA ALA A 384 -12.33 -15.38 12.54
C ALA A 384 -11.57 -15.95 13.75
N GLY A 385 -11.81 -15.35 14.93
CA GLY A 385 -11.19 -15.74 16.20
C GLY A 385 -9.79 -15.18 16.47
N LEU A 386 -9.15 -14.49 15.52
CA LEU A 386 -7.88 -13.79 15.76
C LEU A 386 -8.14 -12.51 16.57
N LYS A 387 -7.40 -12.31 17.67
CA LYS A 387 -7.52 -11.17 18.59
C LYS A 387 -6.32 -10.24 18.48
N VAL A 388 -6.56 -8.97 18.20
CA VAL A 388 -5.52 -7.98 17.89
C VAL A 388 -5.63 -6.77 18.82
N LEU A 389 -4.53 -6.37 19.45
CA LEU A 389 -4.40 -5.08 20.12
C LEU A 389 -3.68 -4.09 19.20
N ASP A 390 -4.32 -2.97 18.98
CA ASP A 390 -3.81 -1.85 18.20
C ASP A 390 -3.43 -0.68 19.12
N PHE A 391 -2.12 -0.46 19.34
CA PHE A 391 -1.59 0.73 20.00
C PHE A 391 -1.07 1.76 18.98
N GLY A 392 -1.44 1.62 17.72
CA GLY A 392 -1.02 2.51 16.65
C GLY A 392 -1.60 3.91 16.77
N ASN A 393 -0.82 4.90 16.35
CA ASN A 393 -1.25 6.28 16.22
C ASN A 393 -1.07 6.76 14.77
N TYR A 394 -1.73 7.84 14.42
CA TYR A 394 -1.73 8.44 13.08
C TYR A 394 -2.34 7.49 12.02
N LEU A 395 -1.65 7.21 10.91
CA LEU A 395 -2.17 6.45 9.78
C LEU A 395 -1.47 5.09 9.62
N ALA A 396 -0.15 5.05 9.46
CA ALA A 396 0.60 3.83 9.16
C ALA A 396 0.44 2.72 10.23
N GLY A 397 0.34 3.10 11.51
CA GLY A 397 0.10 2.17 12.61
C GLY A 397 -1.29 1.56 12.57
N PRO A 398 -2.36 2.36 12.66
CA PRO A 398 -3.71 1.83 12.82
C PRO A 398 -4.34 1.24 11.56
N LEU A 399 -3.91 1.62 10.35
CA LEU A 399 -4.48 1.08 9.11
C LEU A 399 -4.27 -0.45 8.99
N GLY A 400 -3.11 -0.96 9.40
CA GLY A 400 -2.84 -2.40 9.38
C GLY A 400 -3.87 -3.20 10.19
N PRO A 401 -4.06 -2.92 11.49
CA PRO A 401 -5.12 -3.54 12.30
C PRO A 401 -6.54 -3.34 11.74
N MET A 402 -6.84 -2.23 11.05
CA MET A 402 -8.12 -2.06 10.37
C MET A 402 -8.31 -3.09 9.25
N LEU A 403 -7.27 -3.34 8.43
CA LEU A 403 -7.34 -4.37 7.38
C LEU A 403 -7.45 -5.78 7.97
N LEU A 404 -6.84 -6.05 9.13
CA LEU A 404 -7.06 -7.30 9.87
C LEU A 404 -8.52 -7.41 10.36
N ALA A 405 -9.13 -6.30 10.79
CA ALA A 405 -10.55 -6.27 11.17
C ALA A 405 -11.47 -6.54 9.95
N ASP A 406 -11.18 -5.95 8.79
CA ASP A 406 -11.89 -6.21 7.54
C ASP A 406 -11.83 -7.70 7.14
N LEU A 407 -10.71 -8.39 7.45
CA LEU A 407 -10.56 -9.85 7.29
C LEU A 407 -11.23 -10.66 8.40
N GLY A 408 -11.86 -10.02 9.39
CA GLY A 408 -12.65 -10.67 10.44
C GLY A 408 -11.96 -10.85 11.78
N ALA A 409 -10.78 -10.30 12.00
CA ALA A 409 -10.15 -10.28 13.32
C ALA A 409 -10.95 -9.43 14.31
N ASP A 410 -10.90 -9.75 15.59
CA ASP A 410 -11.41 -8.91 16.67
C ASP A 410 -10.31 -7.94 17.11
N VAL A 411 -10.50 -6.65 16.82
CA VAL A 411 -9.48 -5.63 17.04
C VAL A 411 -9.90 -4.65 18.12
N ILE A 412 -9.08 -4.53 19.15
CA ILE A 412 -9.22 -3.52 20.20
C ILE A 412 -8.13 -2.45 20.01
N LYS A 413 -8.56 -1.22 19.70
CA LYS A 413 -7.67 -0.06 19.71
C LYS A 413 -7.52 0.46 21.13
N VAL A 414 -6.28 0.51 21.60
CA VAL A 414 -5.91 1.07 22.90
C VAL A 414 -5.40 2.50 22.70
N GLU A 415 -6.16 3.47 23.16
CA GLU A 415 -5.84 4.89 23.05
C GLU A 415 -5.47 5.50 24.42
N ALA A 416 -4.67 6.57 24.39
CA ALA A 416 -4.57 7.44 25.55
C ALA A 416 -5.95 8.07 25.89
N THR A 417 -6.15 8.47 27.14
CA THR A 417 -7.40 9.15 27.55
C THR A 417 -7.63 10.49 26.83
N THR A 418 -6.60 11.03 26.18
CA THR A 418 -6.66 12.20 25.29
C THR A 418 -6.99 11.86 23.83
N GLY A 419 -6.98 10.57 23.47
CA GLY A 419 -7.22 10.07 22.12
C GLY A 419 -5.99 10.00 21.24
N ASP A 420 -6.18 9.38 20.06
CA ASP A 420 -5.21 9.37 18.97
C ASP A 420 -5.01 10.80 18.44
N PRO A 421 -3.77 11.24 18.18
CA PRO A 421 -3.52 12.55 17.60
C PRO A 421 -4.29 12.85 16.31
N MET A 422 -4.65 11.83 15.51
CA MET A 422 -5.43 12.02 14.26
C MET A 422 -6.91 12.38 14.47
N ARG A 423 -7.43 12.30 15.69
CA ARG A 423 -8.82 12.70 15.98
C ARG A 423 -9.09 14.19 15.74
N TRP A 424 -8.03 15.03 15.69
CA TRP A 424 -8.17 16.45 15.37
C TRP A 424 -8.81 16.72 13.98
N GLY A 425 -8.58 15.81 13.03
CA GLY A 425 -8.98 15.98 11.63
C GLY A 425 -10.22 15.17 11.23
N ASP A 426 -10.79 14.32 12.10
CA ASP A 426 -11.87 13.37 11.84
C ASP A 426 -11.69 12.51 10.58
N TRP A 427 -11.47 13.14 9.40
CA TRP A 427 -11.31 12.47 8.12
C TRP A 427 -10.11 11.48 8.07
N PRO A 428 -8.90 11.81 8.60
CA PRO A 428 -7.82 10.84 8.58
C PRO A 428 -8.04 9.72 9.61
N PHE A 429 -8.67 10.04 10.76
CA PHE A 429 -9.06 9.04 11.74
C PHE A 429 -10.10 8.08 11.16
N ALA A 430 -11.14 8.60 10.51
CA ALA A 430 -12.18 7.79 9.87
C ALA A 430 -11.61 6.83 8.83
N GLY A 431 -10.57 7.23 8.10
CA GLY A 431 -9.95 6.45 7.03
C GLY A 431 -9.16 5.21 7.49
N CYS A 432 -8.90 5.05 8.82
CA CYS A 432 -8.05 3.95 9.29
C CYS A 432 -8.55 3.25 10.57
N GLN A 433 -9.82 3.44 10.98
CA GLN A 433 -10.29 2.95 12.28
C GLN A 433 -11.57 2.11 12.26
N ARG A 434 -12.21 1.89 11.11
CA ARG A 434 -13.39 1.03 11.03
C ARG A 434 -13.10 -0.38 11.54
N GLY A 435 -14.12 -1.11 11.91
CA GLY A 435 -14.02 -2.51 12.32
C GLY A 435 -13.40 -2.71 13.71
N LYS A 436 -13.04 -1.65 14.44
CA LYS A 436 -12.39 -1.73 15.74
C LYS A 436 -13.34 -1.38 16.88
N ARG A 437 -13.14 -2.05 18.02
CA ARG A 437 -13.59 -1.56 19.32
C ARG A 437 -12.48 -0.71 19.95
N THR A 438 -12.78 0.20 20.86
CA THR A 438 -11.77 1.07 21.50
C THR A 438 -11.86 1.05 23.03
N ILE A 439 -10.70 1.12 23.68
CA ILE A 439 -10.55 1.40 25.10
C ILE A 439 -9.61 2.58 25.28
N ALA A 440 -10.00 3.57 26.10
CA ALA A 440 -9.16 4.72 26.44
C ALA A 440 -8.52 4.51 27.81
N VAL A 441 -7.16 4.42 27.85
CA VAL A 441 -6.37 4.06 29.04
C VAL A 441 -5.17 4.98 29.20
N ASP A 442 -4.97 5.55 30.38
CA ASP A 442 -3.72 6.23 30.72
C ASP A 442 -2.63 5.21 31.10
N LEU A 443 -1.90 4.72 30.09
CA LEU A 443 -0.80 3.77 30.30
C LEU A 443 0.39 4.34 31.09
N LYS A 444 0.42 5.63 31.40
CA LYS A 444 1.43 6.25 32.26
C LYS A 444 1.06 6.10 33.74
N SER A 445 -0.20 5.89 34.06
CA SER A 445 -0.64 5.61 35.42
C SER A 445 -0.18 4.23 35.87
N PRO A 446 0.40 4.08 37.05
CA PRO A 446 0.73 2.76 37.61
C PRO A 446 -0.48 1.84 37.75
N ASP A 447 -1.65 2.41 37.99
CA ASP A 447 -2.91 1.68 38.20
C ASP A 447 -3.47 1.09 36.88
N SER A 448 -2.91 1.47 35.71
CA SER A 448 -3.25 0.87 34.41
C SER A 448 -2.61 -0.50 34.18
N ARG A 449 -1.60 -0.87 34.98
CA ARG A 449 -0.83 -2.11 34.77
C ARG A 449 -1.70 -3.37 34.73
N PRO A 450 -2.68 -3.57 35.63
CA PRO A 450 -3.57 -4.75 35.56
C PRO A 450 -4.41 -4.77 34.28
N VAL A 451 -4.83 -3.58 33.76
CA VAL A 451 -5.59 -3.47 32.52
C VAL A 451 -4.72 -3.88 31.33
N LEU A 452 -3.48 -3.35 31.24
CA LEU A 452 -2.53 -3.73 30.19
C LEU A 452 -2.25 -5.24 30.19
N GLU A 453 -2.00 -5.82 31.36
CA GLU A 453 -1.72 -7.26 31.47
C GLU A 453 -2.91 -8.13 31.05
N ALA A 454 -4.15 -7.72 31.41
CA ALA A 454 -5.35 -8.43 31.00
C ALA A 454 -5.58 -8.33 29.49
N LEU A 455 -5.39 -7.15 28.88
CA LEU A 455 -5.44 -6.96 27.44
C LEU A 455 -4.42 -7.85 26.71
N VAL A 456 -3.17 -7.87 27.17
CA VAL A 456 -2.11 -8.66 26.53
C VAL A 456 -2.37 -10.17 26.65
N ARG A 457 -2.96 -10.66 27.75
CA ARG A 457 -3.39 -12.06 27.88
C ARG A 457 -4.56 -12.41 26.96
N TRP A 458 -5.41 -11.44 26.65
CA TRP A 458 -6.53 -11.61 25.72
C TRP A 458 -6.07 -11.72 24.25
N ALA A 459 -4.94 -11.08 23.88
CA ALA A 459 -4.51 -10.89 22.51
C ALA A 459 -3.69 -12.04 21.93
N ASP A 460 -3.84 -12.27 20.63
CA ASP A 460 -2.95 -13.08 19.78
C ASP A 460 -1.86 -12.25 19.12
N VAL A 461 -2.17 -10.99 18.80
CA VAL A 461 -1.30 -10.06 18.09
C VAL A 461 -1.29 -8.71 18.81
N VAL A 462 -0.10 -8.12 18.97
CA VAL A 462 0.05 -6.70 19.32
C VAL A 462 0.71 -5.98 18.14
N HIS A 463 0.09 -4.90 17.71
CA HIS A 463 0.57 -4.03 16.63
C HIS A 463 0.70 -2.59 17.11
N HIS A 464 1.84 -1.94 16.87
CA HIS A 464 2.03 -0.52 17.17
C HIS A 464 3.12 0.14 16.31
N ASN A 465 3.08 1.49 16.27
CA ASN A 465 4.10 2.32 15.62
C ASN A 465 4.75 3.32 16.59
N LEU A 466 4.73 3.04 17.88
CA LEU A 466 5.39 3.87 18.88
C LEU A 466 6.91 3.79 18.71
N ARG A 467 7.62 4.91 18.82
CA ARG A 467 9.09 4.87 18.87
C ARG A 467 9.56 3.95 20.01
N MET A 468 10.52 3.06 19.75
CA MET A 468 10.90 2.00 20.68
C MET A 468 11.32 2.49 22.07
N PRO A 469 12.02 3.64 22.26
CA PRO A 469 12.28 4.16 23.60
C PRO A 469 11.00 4.49 24.39
N ALA A 470 9.95 4.98 23.72
CA ALA A 470 8.66 5.24 24.37
C ALA A 470 7.90 3.93 24.65
N ALA A 471 7.88 3.00 23.70
CA ALA A 471 7.27 1.68 23.88
C ALA A 471 7.87 0.92 25.07
N ARG A 472 9.20 0.91 25.22
CA ARG A 472 9.89 0.29 26.37
C ARG A 472 9.48 0.90 27.71
N ARG A 473 9.35 2.24 27.81
CA ARG A 473 8.88 2.89 29.04
C ARG A 473 7.46 2.50 29.43
N LEU A 474 6.61 2.18 28.46
CA LEU A 474 5.23 1.74 28.67
C LEU A 474 5.10 0.22 28.84
N GLY A 475 6.19 -0.54 28.65
CA GLY A 475 6.17 -2.01 28.68
C GLY A 475 5.51 -2.63 27.45
N LEU A 476 5.54 -1.93 26.31
CA LEU A 476 4.98 -2.33 25.01
C LEU A 476 6.04 -2.88 24.05
N ASP A 477 7.26 -3.14 24.50
CA ASP A 477 8.26 -3.88 23.74
C ASP A 477 7.99 -5.39 23.77
N SER A 478 8.44 -6.12 22.76
CA SER A 478 8.22 -7.56 22.60
C SER A 478 8.61 -8.36 23.85
N ALA A 479 9.78 -8.08 24.44
CA ALA A 479 10.26 -8.80 25.62
C ALA A 479 9.37 -8.59 26.83
N SER A 480 8.83 -7.38 27.03
CA SER A 480 7.89 -7.07 28.10
C SER A 480 6.54 -7.74 27.93
N LEU A 481 6.02 -7.72 26.69
CA LEU A 481 4.74 -8.32 26.34
C LEU A 481 4.76 -9.85 26.42
N ARG A 482 5.84 -10.49 25.97
CA ARG A 482 5.98 -11.96 26.01
C ARG A 482 6.18 -12.53 27.42
N ARG A 483 6.58 -11.74 28.39
CA ARG A 483 6.52 -12.17 29.81
C ARG A 483 5.08 -12.36 30.31
N ILE A 484 4.10 -11.69 29.66
CA ILE A 484 2.67 -11.78 29.98
C ILE A 484 2.00 -12.85 29.14
N ASN A 485 2.27 -12.87 27.83
CA ASN A 485 1.74 -13.81 26.85
C ASN A 485 2.89 -14.33 25.94
N PRO A 486 3.43 -15.53 26.20
CA PRO A 486 4.55 -16.08 25.42
C PRO A 486 4.23 -16.36 23.95
N ASP A 487 2.97 -16.62 23.63
CA ASP A 487 2.50 -17.01 22.29
C ASP A 487 2.12 -15.80 21.42
N LEU A 488 2.44 -14.60 21.89
CA LEU A 488 2.07 -13.35 21.24
C LEU A 488 2.89 -13.09 19.97
N VAL A 489 2.23 -12.85 18.87
CA VAL A 489 2.83 -12.25 17.68
C VAL A 489 2.96 -10.74 17.91
N PHE A 490 4.16 -10.22 17.72
CA PHE A 490 4.46 -8.81 17.93
C PHE A 490 4.83 -8.15 16.60
N CYS A 491 4.11 -7.08 16.22
CA CYS A 491 4.38 -6.27 15.05
C CYS A 491 4.72 -4.83 15.43
N HIS A 492 5.89 -4.36 15.03
CA HIS A 492 6.31 -2.97 15.19
C HIS A 492 6.49 -2.30 13.82
N THR A 493 5.80 -1.20 13.59
CA THR A 493 6.03 -0.35 12.41
C THR A 493 6.84 0.89 12.80
N SER A 494 7.90 1.15 12.05
CA SER A 494 8.80 2.28 12.28
C SER A 494 8.90 3.16 11.04
N SER A 495 9.58 4.30 11.15
CA SER A 495 9.78 5.15 10.00
C SER A 495 10.89 4.62 9.09
N TYR A 496 12.05 4.27 9.65
CA TYR A 496 13.28 3.97 8.90
C TYR A 496 13.72 2.50 8.96
N GLY A 497 12.92 1.63 9.52
CA GLY A 497 13.27 0.22 9.74
C GLY A 497 13.83 -0.03 11.15
N PRO A 498 13.82 -1.31 11.62
CA PRO A 498 14.16 -1.65 13.00
C PRO A 498 15.66 -1.55 13.33
N GLN A 499 16.53 -1.43 12.34
CA GLN A 499 17.98 -1.45 12.52
C GLN A 499 18.63 -0.15 12.03
N GLY A 500 19.88 0.08 12.45
CA GLY A 500 20.70 1.20 12.00
C GLY A 500 20.51 2.50 12.77
N PRO A 501 21.29 3.53 12.43
CA PRO A 501 21.36 4.78 13.20
C PRO A 501 20.05 5.59 13.20
N ARG A 502 19.18 5.39 12.18
CA ARG A 502 17.90 6.10 12.05
C ARG A 502 16.70 5.29 12.55
N ALA A 503 16.89 4.15 13.21
CA ALA A 503 15.79 3.26 13.64
C ALA A 503 14.75 3.96 14.54
N ASP A 504 15.19 4.88 15.38
CA ASP A 504 14.32 5.63 16.31
C ASP A 504 13.99 7.06 15.82
N TRP A 505 14.34 7.43 14.57
CA TRP A 505 14.05 8.77 14.05
C TRP A 505 12.57 8.97 13.77
N PRO A 506 12.04 10.19 13.96
CA PRO A 506 10.68 10.51 13.57
C PRO A 506 10.57 10.56 12.04
N GLY A 507 9.45 10.07 11.52
CA GLY A 507 9.14 10.12 10.09
C GLY A 507 7.65 10.19 9.85
N TYR A 508 7.29 10.69 8.66
CA TYR A 508 5.94 10.84 8.16
C TYR A 508 5.94 10.50 6.67
N ASP A 509 4.79 10.16 6.11
CA ASP A 509 4.59 9.80 4.70
C ASP A 509 5.38 10.67 3.72
N GLN A 510 5.26 11.98 3.86
CA GLN A 510 5.85 12.97 2.96
C GLN A 510 7.37 12.86 2.85
N LEU A 511 8.04 12.55 3.96
CA LEU A 511 9.50 12.44 3.99
C LEU A 511 10.00 11.26 3.14
N PHE A 512 9.19 10.22 3.02
CA PHE A 512 9.52 9.05 2.20
C PHE A 512 9.07 9.22 0.74
N GLN A 513 8.02 9.98 0.46
CA GLN A 513 7.75 10.47 -0.88
C GLN A 513 8.93 11.32 -1.39
N SER A 514 9.44 12.21 -0.54
CA SER A 514 10.58 13.09 -0.81
C SER A 514 11.86 12.29 -1.09
N SER A 515 12.26 11.43 -0.15
CA SER A 515 13.53 10.67 -0.23
C SER A 515 13.52 9.55 -1.28
N CYS A 516 12.35 9.01 -1.64
CA CYS A 516 12.20 7.98 -2.68
C CYS A 516 11.93 8.55 -4.08
N GLY A 517 11.92 9.87 -4.25
CA GLY A 517 11.84 10.51 -5.57
C GLY A 517 10.42 10.78 -6.08
N TRP A 518 9.39 10.46 -5.31
CA TRP A 518 8.00 10.65 -5.73
C TRP A 518 7.66 12.12 -5.97
N GLU A 519 8.14 13.02 -5.11
CA GLU A 519 7.84 14.45 -5.21
C GLU A 519 8.48 15.11 -6.43
N VAL A 520 9.68 14.65 -6.83
CA VAL A 520 10.39 15.15 -8.00
C VAL A 520 9.77 14.55 -9.28
N ALA A 521 9.70 13.23 -9.37
CA ALA A 521 9.20 12.55 -10.57
C ALA A 521 7.71 12.82 -10.83
N GLY A 522 6.89 12.91 -9.79
CA GLY A 522 5.46 13.19 -9.92
C GLY A 522 5.13 14.65 -10.21
N ALA A 523 6.08 15.55 -10.01
CA ALA A 523 5.96 16.95 -10.42
C ALA A 523 6.08 17.13 -11.94
N GLY A 524 6.76 16.21 -12.63
CA GLY A 524 7.06 16.31 -14.07
C GLY A 524 8.36 17.04 -14.36
N GLU A 525 8.90 16.82 -15.55
CA GLU A 525 10.22 17.29 -15.97
C GLU A 525 10.36 18.82 -15.87
N GLY A 526 11.44 19.25 -15.22
CA GLY A 526 11.77 20.68 -15.07
C GLY A 526 10.90 21.45 -14.08
N ASN A 527 9.97 20.80 -13.42
CA ASN A 527 9.14 21.41 -12.39
C ASN A 527 9.79 21.33 -10.99
N ARG A 528 9.33 22.23 -10.10
CA ARG A 528 9.65 22.13 -8.67
C ARG A 528 8.96 20.93 -8.05
N PRO A 529 9.53 20.28 -7.02
CA PRO A 529 8.94 19.12 -6.37
C PRO A 529 7.51 19.37 -5.89
N MET A 530 6.68 18.33 -5.96
CA MET A 530 5.27 18.37 -5.61
C MET A 530 4.92 17.25 -4.64
N TRP A 531 4.39 17.58 -3.47
CA TRP A 531 3.87 16.57 -2.56
C TRP A 531 2.55 16.00 -3.06
N HIS A 532 2.41 14.66 -3.01
CA HIS A 532 1.20 13.95 -3.33
C HIS A 532 0.38 13.70 -2.06
N ARG A 533 -0.86 14.18 -2.03
CA ARG A 533 -1.74 14.16 -0.86
C ARG A 533 -2.21 12.77 -0.41
N PHE A 534 -1.91 11.74 -1.17
CA PHE A 534 -2.48 10.40 -0.99
C PHE A 534 -2.05 9.65 0.28
N GLY A 535 -1.07 10.13 1.04
CA GLY A 535 -0.54 9.42 2.23
C GLY A 535 0.00 8.04 1.88
N PHE A 536 0.55 7.90 0.67
CA PHE A 536 0.79 6.61 0.04
C PHE A 536 1.82 5.75 0.79
N MET A 537 2.86 6.36 1.34
CA MET A 537 3.91 5.61 2.07
C MET A 537 3.40 5.06 3.40
N ASP A 538 2.51 5.80 4.08
CA ASP A 538 1.82 5.31 5.27
C ASP A 538 0.97 4.07 4.95
N HIS A 539 0.23 4.12 3.83
CA HIS A 539 -0.60 3.00 3.38
C HIS A 539 0.26 1.77 3.01
N GLN A 540 1.35 1.97 2.27
CA GLN A 540 2.28 0.89 1.92
C GLN A 540 2.94 0.26 3.15
N CYS A 541 3.32 1.07 4.14
CA CYS A 541 3.85 0.61 5.43
C CYS A 541 2.83 -0.29 6.16
N ALA A 542 1.59 0.19 6.27
CA ALA A 542 0.52 -0.55 6.92
C ALA A 542 0.28 -1.90 6.22
N MET A 543 0.13 -1.90 4.89
CA MET A 543 -0.14 -3.12 4.14
C MET A 543 1.00 -4.14 4.22
N SER A 544 2.26 -3.72 4.08
CA SER A 544 3.42 -4.60 4.22
C SER A 544 3.55 -5.17 5.65
N SER A 545 3.17 -4.38 6.68
CA SER A 545 3.14 -4.86 8.07
C SER A 545 2.08 -5.93 8.29
N VAL A 546 0.93 -5.84 7.59
CA VAL A 546 -0.11 -6.89 7.62
C VAL A 546 0.38 -8.17 6.98
N VAL A 547 1.07 -8.12 5.82
CA VAL A 547 1.67 -9.32 5.22
C VAL A 547 2.64 -9.98 6.21
N SER A 548 3.54 -9.19 6.84
CA SER A 548 4.45 -9.71 7.88
C SER A 548 3.70 -10.34 9.05
N THR A 549 2.62 -9.70 9.52
CA THR A 549 1.78 -10.20 10.62
C THR A 549 1.07 -11.50 10.25
N LEU A 550 0.48 -11.58 9.05
CA LEU A 550 -0.19 -12.79 8.58
C LEU A 550 0.78 -13.96 8.39
N LEU A 551 1.99 -13.71 7.88
CA LEU A 551 3.05 -14.72 7.83
C LEU A 551 3.43 -15.22 9.23
N ALA A 552 3.49 -14.32 10.23
CA ALA A 552 3.76 -14.70 11.62
C ALA A 552 2.62 -15.52 12.23
N VAL A 553 1.36 -15.17 11.95
CA VAL A 553 0.19 -15.96 12.38
C VAL A 553 0.18 -17.33 11.71
N TYR A 554 0.46 -17.40 10.40
CA TYR A 554 0.58 -18.68 9.67
C TYR A 554 1.68 -19.57 10.25
N GLU A 555 2.86 -19.00 10.54
CA GLU A 555 3.96 -19.74 11.17
C GLU A 555 3.57 -20.24 12.58
N ARG A 556 2.97 -19.38 13.41
CA ARG A 556 2.51 -19.75 14.76
C ARG A 556 1.45 -20.85 14.71
N ASP A 557 0.45 -20.73 13.86
CA ASP A 557 -0.64 -21.71 13.75
C ASP A 557 -0.11 -23.09 13.31
N ARG A 558 0.97 -23.12 12.53
CA ARG A 558 1.58 -24.35 12.01
C ARG A 558 2.61 -24.97 12.95
N THR A 559 3.43 -24.16 13.61
CA THR A 559 4.61 -24.63 14.38
C THR A 559 4.50 -24.39 15.89
N GLY A 560 3.53 -23.62 16.37
CA GLY A 560 3.45 -23.14 17.74
C GLY A 560 4.44 -22.02 18.08
N ARG A 561 5.25 -21.54 17.09
CA ARG A 561 6.28 -20.53 17.32
C ARG A 561 5.77 -19.13 17.00
N ALA A 562 5.57 -18.31 18.02
CA ALA A 562 5.30 -16.88 17.85
C ALA A 562 6.60 -16.13 17.53
N ILE A 563 6.54 -15.22 16.56
CA ILE A 563 7.69 -14.44 16.07
C ILE A 563 7.41 -12.93 16.15
N ASP A 564 8.48 -12.16 16.19
CA ASP A 564 8.44 -10.71 16.03
C ASP A 564 8.55 -10.35 14.55
N VAL A 565 7.73 -9.40 14.13
CA VAL A 565 7.77 -8.86 12.78
C VAL A 565 7.83 -7.34 12.81
N ALA A 566 8.29 -6.74 11.71
CA ALA A 566 8.35 -5.29 11.61
C ALA A 566 8.01 -4.81 10.20
N GLY A 567 7.42 -3.60 10.15
CA GLY A 567 7.24 -2.79 8.95
C GLY A 567 7.97 -1.46 9.05
N SER A 568 8.05 -0.72 7.95
CA SER A 568 8.57 0.64 7.94
C SER A 568 7.98 1.47 6.82
N LEU A 569 8.11 2.80 6.92
CA LEU A 569 7.78 3.71 5.83
C LEU A 569 8.84 3.65 4.71
N LEU A 570 10.11 3.60 5.09
CA LEU A 570 11.24 3.59 4.16
C LEU A 570 11.22 2.37 3.22
N GLY A 571 11.00 1.18 3.76
CA GLY A 571 11.13 -0.05 2.99
C GLY A 571 10.20 -0.13 1.79
N PRO A 572 8.86 -0.05 1.96
CA PRO A 572 7.93 -0.01 0.84
C PRO A 572 8.16 1.20 -0.07
N GLY A 573 8.55 2.37 0.47
CA GLY A 573 8.92 3.53 -0.32
C GLY A 573 10.05 3.20 -1.30
N VAL A 574 11.09 2.51 -0.84
CA VAL A 574 12.17 2.01 -1.72
C VAL A 574 11.63 1.02 -2.75
N LEU A 575 10.76 0.07 -2.36
CA LEU A 575 10.22 -0.92 -3.29
C LEU A 575 9.42 -0.26 -4.43
N THR A 576 8.72 0.84 -4.17
CA THR A 576 7.96 1.56 -5.21
C THR A 576 8.85 2.24 -6.27
N THR A 577 10.17 2.32 -6.05
CA THR A 577 11.15 2.81 -7.04
C THR A 577 11.66 1.71 -7.98
N SER A 578 11.13 0.50 -7.90
CA SER A 578 11.63 -0.68 -8.62
C SER A 578 11.42 -0.67 -10.14
N GLU A 579 10.88 0.38 -10.69
CA GLU A 579 10.83 0.60 -12.15
C GLU A 579 12.22 0.84 -12.77
N THR A 580 13.23 1.08 -11.95
CA THR A 580 14.63 1.24 -12.34
C THR A 580 15.55 0.49 -11.37
N TYR A 581 16.82 0.40 -11.72
CA TYR A 581 17.89 -0.15 -10.87
C TYR A 581 19.21 0.60 -11.14
N LEU A 582 20.13 0.52 -10.19
CA LEU A 582 21.45 1.12 -10.33
C LEU A 582 22.39 0.07 -10.97
N GLN A 583 23.03 0.44 -12.05
CA GLN A 583 24.03 -0.38 -12.74
C GLN A 583 25.39 -0.34 -12.00
N ALA A 584 26.31 -1.23 -12.33
CA ALA A 584 27.61 -1.33 -11.69
C ALA A 584 28.48 -0.06 -11.86
N ASP A 585 28.26 0.70 -12.92
CA ASP A 585 28.95 1.97 -13.18
C ASP A 585 28.33 3.18 -12.46
N GLY A 586 27.26 2.96 -11.69
CA GLY A 586 26.56 4.01 -10.95
C GLY A 586 25.48 4.73 -11.75
N THR A 587 25.18 4.31 -12.99
CA THR A 587 24.08 4.85 -13.79
C THR A 587 22.77 4.13 -13.51
N LEU A 588 21.64 4.83 -13.63
CA LEU A 588 20.31 4.24 -13.52
C LEU A 588 19.88 3.60 -14.84
N ALA A 589 19.19 2.47 -14.76
CA ALA A 589 18.48 1.93 -15.91
C ALA A 589 17.40 2.92 -16.38
N PRO A 590 17.11 2.97 -17.70
CA PRO A 590 16.11 3.89 -18.24
C PRO A 590 14.74 3.70 -17.58
N MET A 591 14.08 4.80 -17.24
CA MET A 591 12.71 4.81 -16.74
C MET A 591 11.90 5.88 -17.44
N VAL A 592 10.57 5.72 -17.45
CA VAL A 592 9.68 6.72 -18.03
C VAL A 592 9.69 8.01 -17.20
N GLN A 593 9.64 9.15 -17.88
CA GLN A 593 9.53 10.46 -17.25
C GLN A 593 8.13 11.02 -17.48
N LEU A 594 7.62 11.77 -16.52
CA LEU A 594 6.41 12.56 -16.69
C LEU A 594 6.81 13.90 -17.31
N ASP A 595 6.09 14.35 -18.31
CA ASP A 595 6.34 15.63 -18.98
C ASP A 595 6.06 16.83 -18.06
N HIS A 596 6.52 18.01 -18.47
CA HIS A 596 6.33 19.28 -17.75
C HIS A 596 4.86 19.56 -17.43
N ASP A 597 3.95 19.25 -18.35
CA ASP A 597 2.52 19.51 -18.20
C ASP A 597 1.77 18.44 -17.40
N GLN A 598 2.47 17.44 -16.90
CA GLN A 598 1.88 16.32 -16.14
C GLN A 598 0.79 15.56 -16.90
N MET A 599 1.01 15.35 -18.20
CA MET A 599 0.04 14.73 -19.11
C MET A 599 0.55 13.47 -19.80
N VAL A 600 1.86 13.31 -19.97
CA VAL A 600 2.45 12.31 -20.86
C VAL A 600 3.62 11.62 -20.17
N THR A 601 3.65 10.29 -20.23
CA THR A 601 4.83 9.49 -19.87
C THR A 601 5.48 8.82 -21.09
N THR A 602 4.66 8.42 -22.05
CA THR A 602 5.11 7.88 -23.35
C THR A 602 4.18 8.40 -24.47
N PRO A 603 4.56 8.28 -25.74
CA PRO A 603 3.70 8.72 -26.84
C PRO A 603 2.27 8.16 -26.79
N GLY A 604 2.09 6.94 -26.26
CA GLY A 604 0.80 6.28 -26.16
C GLY A 604 0.18 6.27 -24.76
N ALA A 605 0.92 6.60 -23.69
CA ALA A 605 0.39 6.68 -22.33
C ALA A 605 0.27 8.15 -21.91
N ARG A 606 -0.96 8.68 -22.02
CA ARG A 606 -1.20 10.13 -21.92
C ARG A 606 -2.63 10.52 -21.58
N LEU A 607 -2.78 11.77 -21.15
CA LEU A 607 -4.07 12.46 -21.09
C LEU A 607 -4.26 13.29 -22.35
N LEU A 608 -5.50 13.34 -22.85
CA LEU A 608 -5.90 14.18 -23.99
C LEU A 608 -7.11 15.02 -23.58
N ILE A 609 -7.11 16.28 -23.99
CA ILE A 609 -8.23 17.20 -23.85
C ILE A 609 -9.09 17.09 -25.08
N CYS A 610 -10.36 16.71 -24.93
CA CYS A 610 -11.37 16.74 -25.97
C CYS A 610 -12.20 18.03 -25.88
N SER A 611 -13.11 18.25 -26.84
CA SER A 611 -13.95 19.45 -26.87
C SER A 611 -14.88 19.58 -25.64
N ASP A 612 -15.22 18.48 -24.98
CA ASP A 612 -16.21 18.37 -23.90
C ASP A 612 -15.66 17.73 -22.61
N ALA A 613 -14.56 16.98 -22.67
CA ALA A 613 -14.03 16.27 -21.53
C ALA A 613 -12.55 15.89 -21.72
N TRP A 614 -11.98 15.21 -20.71
CA TRP A 614 -10.66 14.62 -20.73
C TRP A 614 -10.74 13.11 -20.93
N ILE A 615 -9.82 12.54 -21.70
CA ILE A 615 -9.64 11.10 -21.81
C ILE A 615 -8.22 10.70 -21.44
N ALA A 616 -8.08 9.49 -20.90
CA ALA A 616 -6.81 8.82 -20.68
C ALA A 616 -6.61 7.75 -21.74
N VAL A 617 -5.42 7.65 -22.30
CA VAL A 617 -5.05 6.64 -23.32
C VAL A 617 -3.87 5.84 -22.81
N ALA A 618 -3.92 4.50 -22.95
CA ALA A 618 -2.90 3.57 -22.51
C ALA A 618 -2.45 2.63 -23.65
N ALA A 619 -1.93 3.21 -24.71
CA ALA A 619 -1.37 2.50 -25.86
C ALA A 619 0.12 2.19 -25.60
N HIS A 620 0.41 1.05 -24.97
CA HIS A 620 1.78 0.69 -24.56
C HIS A 620 2.59 -0.02 -25.67
N ARG A 621 1.96 -0.48 -26.74
CA ARG A 621 2.63 -1.16 -27.86
C ARG A 621 2.68 -0.27 -29.09
N ASP A 622 3.73 -0.40 -29.87
CA ASP A 622 3.92 0.39 -31.11
C ASP A 622 2.74 0.29 -32.08
N ASP A 623 2.14 -0.93 -32.20
CA ASP A 623 0.96 -1.13 -33.04
C ASP A 623 -0.28 -0.38 -32.52
N GLN A 624 -0.41 -0.25 -31.19
CA GLN A 624 -1.49 0.55 -30.58
C GLN A 624 -1.25 2.05 -30.76
N VAL A 625 -0.01 2.52 -30.65
CA VAL A 625 0.36 3.92 -30.92
C VAL A 625 0.09 4.26 -32.38
N ALA A 626 0.43 3.36 -33.30
CA ALA A 626 0.15 3.57 -34.73
C ALA A 626 -1.37 3.69 -35.00
N ARG A 627 -2.20 2.82 -34.41
CA ARG A 627 -3.67 2.91 -34.52
C ARG A 627 -4.24 4.16 -33.85
N LEU A 628 -3.69 4.59 -32.71
CA LEU A 628 -4.06 5.86 -32.06
C LEU A 628 -3.84 7.04 -33.02
N CYS A 629 -2.69 7.09 -33.67
CA CYS A 629 -2.37 8.11 -34.66
C CYS A 629 -3.31 8.04 -35.87
N GLU A 630 -3.64 6.84 -36.34
CA GLU A 630 -4.58 6.64 -37.46
C GLU A 630 -5.98 7.13 -37.11
N VAL A 631 -6.52 6.81 -35.94
CA VAL A 631 -7.85 7.24 -35.44
C VAL A 631 -7.95 8.77 -35.39
N LEU A 632 -6.87 9.44 -34.97
CA LEU A 632 -6.80 10.90 -34.89
C LEU A 632 -6.32 11.56 -36.19
N GLY A 633 -5.96 10.78 -37.23
CA GLY A 633 -5.55 11.30 -38.55
C GLY A 633 -4.21 12.05 -38.52
N VAL A 634 -3.29 11.68 -37.63
CA VAL A 634 -1.98 12.28 -37.49
C VAL A 634 -0.87 11.28 -37.82
N ALA A 635 0.28 11.76 -38.27
CA ALA A 635 1.45 10.91 -38.50
C ALA A 635 2.42 10.89 -37.32
N ASP A 636 2.36 11.92 -36.49
CA ASP A 636 3.25 12.14 -35.35
C ASP A 636 2.45 12.18 -34.07
N PRO A 637 2.82 11.37 -33.03
CA PRO A 637 2.18 11.39 -31.70
C PRO A 637 2.19 12.78 -31.03
N ASP A 638 3.11 13.65 -31.36
CA ASP A 638 3.14 15.02 -30.81
C ASP A 638 1.96 15.89 -31.31
N ALA A 639 1.32 15.50 -32.39
CA ALA A 639 0.12 16.18 -32.95
C ALA A 639 -1.19 15.69 -32.28
N LEU A 640 -1.18 14.60 -31.51
CA LEU A 640 -2.36 14.00 -30.86
C LEU A 640 -3.17 15.00 -30.03
N PRO A 641 -2.57 15.85 -29.14
CA PRO A 641 -3.34 16.79 -28.33
C PRO A 641 -4.17 17.74 -29.16
N LYS A 642 -3.59 18.27 -30.25
CA LYS A 642 -4.29 19.20 -31.16
C LYS A 642 -5.42 18.50 -31.92
N ALA A 643 -5.20 17.27 -32.38
CA ALA A 643 -6.20 16.50 -33.10
C ALA A 643 -7.37 16.03 -32.20
N ALA A 644 -7.12 15.81 -30.94
CA ALA A 644 -8.15 15.44 -29.95
C ALA A 644 -9.02 16.64 -29.55
N ALA A 645 -8.47 17.85 -29.50
CA ALA A 645 -9.12 19.03 -28.95
C ALA A 645 -10.46 19.39 -29.61
N ASP A 646 -10.59 19.11 -30.93
CA ASP A 646 -11.80 19.37 -31.73
C ASP A 646 -12.78 18.18 -31.75
N ARG A 647 -12.44 17.04 -31.12
CA ARG A 647 -13.26 15.80 -31.06
C ARG A 647 -14.10 15.75 -29.81
N ALA A 648 -15.33 15.27 -29.91
CA ALA A 648 -16.12 14.89 -28.72
C ALA A 648 -15.55 13.63 -28.09
N SER A 649 -15.45 13.60 -26.75
CA SER A 649 -14.82 12.50 -26.01
C SER A 649 -15.49 11.16 -26.26
N GLY A 650 -16.84 11.10 -26.28
CA GLY A 650 -17.59 9.87 -26.54
C GLY A 650 -17.31 9.28 -27.93
N GLU A 651 -17.35 10.11 -28.99
CA GLU A 651 -17.06 9.67 -30.35
C GLU A 651 -15.60 9.19 -30.50
N LEU A 652 -14.68 9.86 -29.81
CA LEU A 652 -13.27 9.47 -29.86
C LEU A 652 -13.04 8.14 -29.10
N LEU A 653 -13.66 7.95 -27.94
CA LEU A 653 -13.57 6.69 -27.19
C LEU A 653 -14.14 5.51 -27.98
N ASP A 654 -15.29 5.69 -28.65
CA ASP A 654 -15.88 4.66 -29.52
C ASP A 654 -14.94 4.29 -30.68
N ALA A 655 -14.32 5.28 -31.31
CA ALA A 655 -13.37 5.07 -32.40
C ALA A 655 -12.08 4.36 -31.93
N LEU A 656 -11.56 4.72 -30.75
CA LEU A 656 -10.40 4.07 -30.13
C LEU A 656 -10.71 2.62 -29.74
N ALA A 657 -11.89 2.37 -29.17
CA ALA A 657 -12.34 1.02 -28.82
C ALA A 657 -12.45 0.13 -30.08
N ALA A 658 -13.05 0.64 -31.18
CA ALA A 658 -13.13 -0.07 -32.46
C ALA A 658 -11.75 -0.39 -33.05
N ALA A 659 -10.74 0.45 -32.77
CA ALA A 659 -9.36 0.25 -33.19
C ALA A 659 -8.52 -0.58 -32.20
N ASN A 660 -9.11 -1.14 -31.13
CA ASN A 660 -8.39 -1.82 -30.04
C ASN A 660 -7.27 -0.98 -29.42
N VAL A 661 -7.53 0.31 -29.18
CA VAL A 661 -6.66 1.22 -28.43
C VAL A 661 -7.29 1.46 -27.07
N PRO A 662 -6.66 1.02 -25.97
CA PRO A 662 -7.21 1.21 -24.62
C PRO A 662 -7.29 2.70 -24.26
N ALA A 663 -8.48 3.15 -23.92
CA ALA A 663 -8.73 4.53 -23.49
C ALA A 663 -9.94 4.60 -22.56
N GLU A 664 -10.01 5.64 -21.73
CA GLU A 664 -11.07 5.81 -20.73
C GLU A 664 -11.39 7.29 -20.53
N LEU A 665 -12.65 7.58 -20.17
CA LEU A 665 -13.06 8.93 -19.76
C LEU A 665 -12.44 9.25 -18.39
N VAL A 666 -11.83 10.43 -18.27
CA VAL A 666 -11.38 10.95 -16.96
C VAL A 666 -12.57 11.55 -16.21
N ARG A 667 -13.01 10.88 -15.14
CA ARG A 667 -14.08 11.40 -14.29
C ARG A 667 -13.55 12.49 -13.36
N LEU A 668 -14.29 13.58 -13.24
CA LEU A 668 -13.95 14.74 -12.38
C LEU A 668 -14.81 14.85 -11.13
N ASP A 669 -15.88 14.09 -11.03
CA ASP A 669 -16.84 14.07 -9.91
C ASP A 669 -16.50 13.06 -8.82
N ASN A 670 -15.37 12.40 -8.95
CA ASN A 670 -14.67 11.52 -8.00
C ASN A 670 -15.58 10.72 -7.03
N LYS A 671 -15.40 10.89 -5.69
CA LYS A 671 -16.04 10.02 -4.68
C LYS A 671 -17.56 9.91 -4.79
N ASN A 672 -18.28 10.98 -5.18
CA ASN A 672 -19.73 10.93 -5.20
C ASN A 672 -20.26 10.00 -6.29
N ALA A 673 -19.73 10.09 -7.51
CA ALA A 673 -20.08 9.17 -8.58
C ALA A 673 -19.71 7.71 -8.23
N PHE A 674 -18.53 7.51 -7.63
CA PHE A 674 -18.12 6.19 -7.17
C PHE A 674 -19.05 5.62 -6.09
N PHE A 675 -19.44 6.45 -5.11
CA PHE A 675 -20.33 6.04 -4.01
C PHE A 675 -21.78 5.87 -4.46
N ASP A 676 -22.23 6.56 -5.50
CA ASP A 676 -23.60 6.46 -6.01
C ASP A 676 -23.78 5.37 -7.06
N ASP A 677 -22.67 4.80 -7.57
CA ASP A 677 -22.73 3.70 -8.54
C ASP A 677 -23.37 2.44 -7.90
N PRO A 678 -24.49 1.94 -8.45
CA PRO A 678 -25.15 0.74 -7.93
C PRO A 678 -24.27 -0.50 -7.96
N ALA A 679 -23.43 -0.66 -9.00
CA ALA A 679 -22.53 -1.82 -9.12
C ALA A 679 -21.48 -1.83 -8.01
N ASN A 680 -20.90 -0.66 -7.69
CA ASN A 680 -19.95 -0.54 -6.59
C ASN A 680 -20.58 -0.89 -5.23
N LYS A 681 -21.85 -0.52 -5.01
CA LYS A 681 -22.57 -0.85 -3.78
C LYS A 681 -22.92 -2.34 -3.69
N GLU A 682 -23.37 -2.92 -4.79
CA GLU A 682 -23.79 -4.32 -4.87
C GLU A 682 -22.65 -5.29 -4.50
N ILE A 683 -21.44 -5.01 -4.98
CA ILE A 683 -20.27 -5.86 -4.70
C ILE A 683 -19.47 -5.42 -3.46
N GLY A 684 -19.96 -4.44 -2.70
CA GLY A 684 -19.35 -3.98 -1.45
C GLY A 684 -18.12 -3.12 -1.59
N LEU A 685 -17.84 -2.54 -2.77
CA LEU A 685 -16.78 -1.50 -2.92
C LEU A 685 -17.13 -0.21 -2.17
N VAL A 686 -18.39 -0.03 -1.82
CA VAL A 686 -18.89 1.03 -0.94
C VAL A 686 -19.63 0.39 0.21
N VAL A 687 -19.19 0.69 1.44
CA VAL A 687 -19.83 0.22 2.67
C VAL A 687 -20.43 1.39 3.45
N SER A 688 -21.45 1.10 4.25
CA SER A 688 -22.06 2.10 5.11
C SER A 688 -22.27 1.59 6.53
N TYR A 689 -22.10 2.48 7.49
CA TYR A 689 -22.26 2.23 8.92
C TYR A 689 -23.15 3.28 9.54
N GLN A 690 -23.68 2.97 10.73
CA GLN A 690 -24.23 3.97 11.63
C GLN A 690 -23.12 4.45 12.58
N HIS A 691 -22.68 5.70 12.45
CA HIS A 691 -21.68 6.31 13.32
C HIS A 691 -22.35 7.16 14.41
N GLY A 692 -21.88 7.07 15.65
CA GLY A 692 -22.50 7.71 16.80
C GLY A 692 -22.62 9.24 16.72
N ALA A 693 -21.69 9.92 16.03
CA ALA A 693 -21.68 11.37 15.88
C ALA A 693 -22.10 11.86 14.48
N TRP A 694 -21.88 11.05 13.43
CA TRP A 694 -22.02 11.51 12.03
C TRP A 694 -23.22 10.91 11.29
N GLY A 695 -24.07 10.12 11.98
CA GLY A 695 -25.18 9.40 11.34
C GLY A 695 -24.68 8.33 10.39
N ARG A 696 -25.33 8.16 9.22
CA ARG A 696 -24.87 7.23 8.19
C ARG A 696 -23.55 7.71 7.61
N LEU A 697 -22.53 6.86 7.69
CA LEU A 697 -21.19 7.06 7.13
C LEU A 697 -20.94 6.07 6.00
N GLU A 698 -20.60 6.55 4.81
CA GLU A 698 -20.18 5.74 3.67
C GLU A 698 -18.68 5.89 3.43
N GLN A 699 -18.01 4.77 3.14
CA GLN A 699 -16.57 4.71 2.89
C GLN A 699 -16.23 3.64 1.82
N PRO A 700 -15.01 3.67 1.22
CA PRO A 700 -14.51 2.54 0.43
C PRO A 700 -14.62 1.24 1.22
N GLY A 701 -15.07 0.18 0.58
CA GLY A 701 -15.49 -1.08 1.22
C GLY A 701 -14.49 -2.22 1.09
N ALA A 702 -14.94 -3.34 0.51
CA ALA A 702 -14.20 -4.59 0.43
C ALA A 702 -12.96 -4.49 -0.47
N MET A 703 -11.81 -4.86 0.09
CA MET A 703 -10.52 -4.93 -0.63
C MET A 703 -10.27 -6.30 -1.26
N TRP A 704 -11.09 -7.29 -0.93
CA TRP A 704 -11.01 -8.66 -1.43
C TRP A 704 -12.40 -9.22 -1.71
N ASP A 705 -12.45 -10.17 -2.66
CA ASP A 705 -13.54 -11.11 -2.84
C ASP A 705 -12.99 -12.52 -2.56
N PHE A 706 -13.51 -13.16 -1.53
CA PHE A 706 -13.12 -14.51 -1.14
C PHE A 706 -14.09 -15.58 -1.68
N GLY A 707 -15.13 -15.20 -2.39
CA GLY A 707 -16.13 -16.11 -2.92
C GLY A 707 -16.99 -16.78 -1.84
N ASP A 708 -16.40 -17.68 -1.06
CA ASP A 708 -17.09 -18.45 0.00
C ASP A 708 -16.98 -17.86 1.40
N LEU A 709 -16.20 -16.79 1.61
CA LEU A 709 -16.02 -16.09 2.88
C LEU A 709 -16.37 -14.62 2.75
N ASP A 710 -16.90 -14.06 3.84
CA ASP A 710 -17.23 -12.64 3.91
C ASP A 710 -16.04 -11.79 4.38
N THR A 711 -16.02 -10.52 4.01
CA THR A 711 -15.28 -9.45 4.69
C THR A 711 -16.17 -8.80 5.75
N ARG A 712 -15.57 -8.20 6.78
CA ARG A 712 -16.29 -7.74 7.98
C ARG A 712 -16.37 -6.23 8.06
N PHE A 713 -17.58 -5.69 8.16
CA PHE A 713 -17.85 -4.26 8.26
C PHE A 713 -18.89 -3.93 9.35
N ASP A 714 -18.72 -4.49 10.55
CA ASP A 714 -19.73 -4.40 11.63
C ASP A 714 -19.64 -3.08 12.42
N TYR A 715 -18.44 -2.48 12.50
CA TYR A 715 -18.18 -1.29 13.32
C TYR A 715 -17.74 -0.10 12.47
N ALA A 716 -18.40 1.03 12.67
CA ALA A 716 -17.90 2.34 12.23
C ALA A 716 -16.60 2.70 12.97
N PRO A 717 -15.83 3.70 12.49
CA PRO A 717 -14.73 4.27 13.28
C PRO A 717 -15.24 4.68 14.68
N PRO A 718 -14.62 4.21 15.79
CA PRO A 718 -15.23 4.38 17.12
C PRO A 718 -15.02 5.77 17.71
N LEU A 719 -15.94 6.22 18.56
CA LEU A 719 -15.74 7.37 19.45
C LEU A 719 -14.67 7.03 20.50
N LEU A 720 -14.02 8.05 21.07
CA LEU A 720 -12.97 7.83 22.09
C LEU A 720 -13.53 7.14 23.31
N GLY A 721 -13.04 5.93 23.59
CA GLY A 721 -13.46 5.14 24.76
C GLY A 721 -14.86 4.54 24.64
N GLU A 722 -15.44 4.47 23.47
CA GLU A 722 -16.81 3.98 23.22
C GLU A 722 -17.06 2.60 23.82
N HIS A 723 -16.08 1.70 23.76
CA HIS A 723 -16.22 0.34 24.21
C HIS A 723 -15.44 0.05 25.53
N THR A 724 -14.97 1.09 26.23
CA THR A 724 -14.13 0.94 27.42
C THR A 724 -14.71 -0.01 28.46
N VAL A 725 -15.98 0.17 28.83
CA VAL A 725 -16.65 -0.65 29.85
C VAL A 725 -16.85 -2.09 29.36
N GLU A 726 -17.25 -2.26 28.11
CA GLU A 726 -17.44 -3.57 27.48
C GLU A 726 -16.12 -4.37 27.49
N VAL A 727 -15.04 -3.74 26.98
CA VAL A 727 -13.71 -4.36 26.94
C VAL A 727 -13.19 -4.72 28.33
N LEU A 728 -13.34 -3.83 29.32
CA LEU A 728 -12.91 -4.13 30.70
C LEU A 728 -13.63 -5.35 31.27
N ARG A 729 -14.93 -5.48 31.05
CA ARG A 729 -15.70 -6.65 31.49
C ARG A 729 -15.26 -7.93 30.78
N GLU A 730 -15.04 -7.86 29.47
CA GLU A 730 -14.55 -9.00 28.67
C GLU A 730 -13.20 -9.52 29.16
N ILE A 731 -12.28 -8.62 29.53
CA ILE A 731 -10.97 -9.00 30.04
C ILE A 731 -10.94 -9.30 31.54
N GLY A 732 -12.12 -9.36 32.20
CA GLY A 732 -12.30 -9.92 33.53
C GLY A 732 -12.45 -8.93 34.70
N PHE A 733 -12.66 -7.62 34.42
CA PHE A 733 -12.97 -6.65 35.49
C PHE A 733 -14.45 -6.69 35.87
N ASP A 734 -14.73 -6.78 37.16
CA ASP A 734 -16.08 -6.63 37.69
C ASP A 734 -16.52 -5.17 37.75
N GLN A 735 -17.77 -4.91 38.12
CA GLN A 735 -18.31 -3.55 38.15
C GLN A 735 -17.53 -2.66 39.14
N ALA A 736 -17.13 -3.15 40.29
CA ALA A 736 -16.38 -2.37 41.28
C ALA A 736 -14.98 -1.98 40.73
N GLY A 737 -14.32 -2.90 40.01
CA GLY A 737 -13.04 -2.63 39.34
C GLY A 737 -13.18 -1.58 38.22
N VAL A 738 -14.23 -1.65 37.42
CA VAL A 738 -14.53 -0.65 36.34
C VAL A 738 -14.79 0.72 36.98
N ASP A 739 -15.63 0.80 38.02
CA ASP A 739 -15.98 2.05 38.69
C ASP A 739 -14.73 2.67 39.37
N GLY A 740 -13.87 1.83 39.97
CA GLY A 740 -12.59 2.26 40.55
C GLY A 740 -11.63 2.87 39.53
N LEU A 741 -11.47 2.24 38.35
CA LEU A 741 -10.63 2.76 37.27
C LEU A 741 -11.15 4.06 36.66
N LEU A 742 -12.48 4.21 36.54
CA LEU A 742 -13.12 5.45 36.09
C LEU A 742 -12.94 6.57 37.13
N ALA A 743 -13.18 6.29 38.41
CA ALA A 743 -13.01 7.25 39.51
C ALA A 743 -11.56 7.74 39.64
N ALA A 744 -10.59 6.86 39.40
CA ALA A 744 -9.16 7.17 39.39
C ALA A 744 -8.69 7.82 38.07
N GLN A 745 -9.58 8.02 37.10
CA GLN A 745 -9.27 8.56 35.75
C GLN A 745 -8.20 7.74 34.98
N VAL A 746 -8.01 6.48 35.34
CA VAL A 746 -7.12 5.57 34.60
C VAL A 746 -7.69 5.19 33.25
N VAL A 747 -9.03 5.12 33.16
CA VAL A 747 -9.77 4.88 31.91
C VAL A 747 -10.81 5.95 31.66
N LYS A 748 -11.25 6.10 30.41
CA LYS A 748 -12.26 7.06 29.99
C LYS A 748 -13.31 6.37 29.11
N THR A 749 -14.57 6.82 29.21
CA THR A 749 -15.67 6.45 28.33
C THR A 749 -16.01 7.61 27.37
N ALA A 750 -16.75 7.31 26.28
CA ALA A 750 -17.29 8.30 25.36
C ALA A 750 -18.33 9.23 26.04
#